data_9d649ed8366da039481ba48e39cbe861
#
_entry.id   9d649ed8366da039481ba48e39cbe861
#
_cell.length_a   1.000
_cell.length_b   1.000
_cell.length_c   1.000
_cell.angle_alpha   90.00
_cell.angle_beta   90.00
_cell.angle_gamma   90.00
#
_symmetry.space_group_name_H-M   'P 1'
#
loop_
_entity.id
_entity.type
_entity.pdbx_description
1 polymer ?
#
loop_
_entity_poly.entity_id
_entity_poly.type
_entity_poly.pdbx_seq_one_letter_code
_entity_poly.pdbx_strand_id
1 'polypeptide(L)'
;MRLPASYHRLMPLLLALTSAIPGASAAQRGRKPRQYTIEQFMNTTAMFGASFSPDERSILVTGDQSGVFNAYEIPAAGGKPRALTHSTTDGVFTVGYLPHDRRVLYLQGPGGNENDHLYLLDTTGTARDLTPGDSLKSLFVDWAGDDSSFYYATNGRDRRFFDVFEMPVATLAPRLVFQDTVGYQVAAISANRRWMALQRSITTQNSEMYLRDMQTGDVRHVSPHDGDVQYNPQAFSPDGKYLYYTTDEGSEFSWLARYDLATGRRDTVERPSWDVDFAYFSKRGTYLVLGINADARTEIRLYEAATHRRVTLPSVPVGEIRGVQISPSERSMALYVNGSRAPSNLYVLDLGTGRGRLRPLTQNLSPDLDPASLVEAQVVRFPSYDGLTIPSLLYRPLGATAAARVPATLWIHGGPGGQSRVGYNPFVQYVTNHGYVVLAVNNRGSGGYGKTFDKLDDQRHGEADLDDLVSAKRYLATLGYVDTSRVAVVGGSYGGYLTLAAVTFRPEVFAAGVDLFGISNWVRTLRSIPAWWESFRKALYSEMGDPNGADSVRLYRISPLFHADEIRRPLLVLQGANDPRVLKVESDQIVEAVRRRGGVAEYVVFPNEGHGFIKKENNITAYRTALEFLDKYVKAASHP
;
A
#
# COMPACT_ATOMS: atom_id res chain seq x y z
N MET A 1 54.77 -40.22 20.46
CA MET A 1 56.07 -40.31 19.79
C MET A 1 56.16 -39.16 18.80
N ARG A 2 57.06 -38.19 19.10
CA ARG A 2 57.63 -37.14 18.20
C ARG A 2 56.72 -36.19 17.44
N LEU A 3 56.58 -34.95 17.93
CA LEU A 3 56.75 -33.67 17.18
C LEU A 3 58.19 -33.60 16.61
N PRO A 4 58.57 -32.79 15.64
CA PRO A 4 58.33 -31.33 15.48
C PRO A 4 58.19 -30.90 13.99
N ALA A 5 57.92 -29.70 13.58
CA ALA A 5 58.60 -28.44 13.68
C ALA A 5 57.89 -27.34 12.86
N SER A 6 57.83 -26.19 13.43
CA SER A 6 57.72 -24.82 12.92
C SER A 6 58.02 -24.54 11.44
N TYR A 7 57.19 -23.66 10.77
CA TYR A 7 57.69 -22.63 9.87
C TYR A 7 56.75 -21.39 9.80
N HIS A 8 57.34 -20.31 10.10
CA HIS A 8 57.20 -18.88 9.80
C HIS A 8 55.95 -18.25 9.23
N ARG A 9 55.62 -17.16 9.95
CA ARG A 9 54.77 -16.03 9.60
C ARG A 9 55.06 -15.46 8.20
N LEU A 10 53.98 -15.20 7.41
CA LEU A 10 53.93 -14.11 6.46
C LEU A 10 52.51 -13.53 6.51
N MET A 11 52.44 -12.34 7.07
CA MET A 11 51.27 -11.47 7.10
C MET A 11 51.18 -10.75 5.73
N PRO A 12 50.10 -10.79 4.99
CA PRO A 12 49.93 -9.84 3.90
C PRO A 12 49.29 -8.56 4.45
N LEU A 13 49.94 -7.46 4.20
CA LEU A 13 49.47 -6.09 4.35
C LEU A 13 48.19 -5.91 3.53
N LEU A 14 47.04 -5.70 4.18
CA LEU A 14 45.83 -5.19 3.51
C LEU A 14 46.05 -3.70 3.24
N LEU A 15 46.35 -3.35 2.00
CA LEU A 15 46.19 -1.99 1.51
C LEU A 15 44.70 -1.67 1.47
N ALA A 16 44.26 -0.80 2.36
CA ALA A 16 42.94 -0.17 2.31
C ALA A 16 42.92 0.80 1.10
N LEU A 17 42.35 0.37 -0.01
CA LEU A 17 41.96 1.28 -1.07
C LEU A 17 40.73 2.07 -0.58
N THR A 18 40.94 3.27 -0.08
CA THR A 18 39.88 4.28 0.05
C THR A 18 39.49 4.73 -1.34
N SER A 19 38.40 4.18 -1.87
CA SER A 19 37.72 4.72 -3.05
C SER A 19 37.13 6.08 -2.69
N ALA A 20 37.80 7.15 -3.10
CA ALA A 20 37.29 8.50 -3.04
C ALA A 20 36.02 8.57 -3.90
N ILE A 21 34.86 8.74 -3.26
CA ILE A 21 33.62 9.14 -3.91
C ILE A 21 33.86 10.51 -4.54
N PRO A 22 33.61 10.72 -5.86
CA PRO A 22 33.82 12.03 -6.47
C PRO A 22 32.94 13.05 -5.73
N GLY A 23 33.55 14.02 -5.13
CA GLY A 23 32.89 15.08 -4.40
C GLY A 23 31.90 15.83 -5.30
N ALA A 24 30.67 16.01 -4.81
CA ALA A 24 29.72 16.93 -5.40
C ALA A 24 30.41 18.29 -5.64
N SER A 25 30.27 18.79 -6.86
CA SER A 25 30.86 20.03 -7.33
C SER A 25 30.73 21.17 -6.31
N ALA A 26 31.81 21.85 -6.01
CA ALA A 26 31.89 22.98 -5.07
C ALA A 26 30.95 24.17 -5.43
N ALA A 27 30.37 24.16 -6.62
CA ALA A 27 29.46 25.21 -7.11
C ALA A 27 28.04 25.16 -6.49
N GLN A 28 27.67 24.07 -5.77
CA GLN A 28 26.38 23.94 -5.09
C GLN A 28 26.41 24.39 -3.61
N ARG A 29 27.57 24.77 -3.08
CA ARG A 29 27.71 25.24 -1.70
C ARG A 29 27.32 26.73 -1.63
N GLY A 30 26.05 27.03 -1.39
CA GLY A 30 25.61 28.39 -1.09
C GLY A 30 24.23 28.82 -1.55
N ARG A 31 23.61 28.09 -2.47
CA ARG A 31 22.26 28.45 -2.93
C ARG A 31 21.22 27.74 -2.05
N LYS A 32 20.33 28.51 -1.40
CA LYS A 32 19.18 27.92 -0.71
C LYS A 32 18.44 27.02 -1.70
N PRO A 33 18.05 25.79 -1.32
CA PRO A 33 17.24 24.93 -2.19
C PRO A 33 15.97 25.69 -2.63
N ARG A 34 15.59 25.55 -3.90
CA ARG A 34 14.34 26.11 -4.40
C ARG A 34 13.20 25.40 -3.71
N GLN A 35 12.27 26.17 -3.14
CA GLN A 35 11.02 25.67 -2.61
C GLN A 35 9.94 25.73 -3.69
N TYR A 36 9.09 24.72 -3.73
CA TYR A 36 8.00 24.57 -4.67
C TYR A 36 6.67 24.56 -3.94
N THR A 37 5.63 25.07 -4.58
CA THR A 37 4.27 25.07 -4.02
C THR A 37 3.69 23.66 -4.05
N ILE A 38 2.64 23.42 -3.26
CA ILE A 38 1.95 22.13 -3.28
C ILE A 38 1.32 21.84 -4.67
N GLU A 39 0.83 22.86 -5.36
CA GLU A 39 0.28 22.72 -6.71
C GLU A 39 1.33 22.15 -7.67
N GLN A 40 2.58 22.64 -7.58
CA GLN A 40 3.68 22.14 -8.40
C GLN A 40 3.97 20.65 -8.11
N PHE A 41 3.93 20.23 -6.83
CA PHE A 41 4.04 18.82 -6.48
C PHE A 41 2.84 18.00 -6.97
N MET A 42 1.63 18.50 -6.81
CA MET A 42 0.40 17.81 -7.20
C MET A 42 0.13 17.84 -8.71
N ASN A 43 0.87 18.65 -9.48
CA ASN A 43 0.90 18.57 -10.94
C ASN A 43 1.59 17.27 -11.44
N THR A 44 2.26 16.54 -10.55
CA THR A 44 2.69 15.15 -10.78
C THR A 44 1.48 14.26 -11.02
N THR A 45 1.56 13.39 -12.04
CA THR A 45 0.50 12.44 -12.34
C THR A 45 0.68 11.17 -11.49
N ALA A 46 -0.35 10.81 -10.74
CA ALA A 46 -0.48 9.46 -10.18
C ALA A 46 -1.05 8.52 -11.25
N MET A 47 -0.38 7.40 -11.50
CA MET A 47 -0.77 6.46 -12.54
C MET A 47 -0.55 5.03 -12.08
N PHE A 48 -1.52 4.15 -12.34
CA PHE A 48 -1.47 2.72 -12.02
C PHE A 48 -2.41 1.90 -12.90
N GLY A 49 -2.40 0.58 -12.69
CA GLY A 49 -3.10 -0.36 -13.57
C GLY A 49 -2.41 -0.42 -14.93
N ALA A 50 -2.47 -1.56 -15.58
CA ALA A 50 -2.03 -1.70 -16.97
C ALA A 50 -2.77 -2.89 -17.58
N SER A 51 -3.49 -2.66 -18.67
CA SER A 51 -4.13 -3.72 -19.43
C SER A 51 -3.86 -3.47 -20.91
N PHE A 52 -3.24 -4.43 -21.59
CA PHE A 52 -3.07 -4.33 -23.03
C PHE A 52 -4.42 -4.46 -23.73
N SER A 53 -4.62 -3.66 -24.78
CA SER A 53 -5.74 -3.88 -25.69
C SER A 53 -5.61 -5.23 -26.39
N PRO A 54 -6.70 -5.84 -26.91
CA PRO A 54 -6.66 -7.13 -27.58
C PRO A 54 -5.68 -7.18 -28.77
N ASP A 55 -5.48 -6.07 -29.46
CA ASP A 55 -4.51 -5.91 -30.55
C ASP A 55 -3.10 -5.51 -30.09
N GLU A 56 -2.90 -5.36 -28.77
CA GLU A 56 -1.66 -4.98 -28.07
C GLU A 56 -1.07 -3.62 -28.52
N ARG A 57 -1.86 -2.79 -29.21
CA ARG A 57 -1.42 -1.47 -29.69
C ARG A 57 -1.56 -0.39 -28.65
N SER A 58 -2.33 -0.63 -27.61
CA SER A 58 -2.60 0.33 -26.53
C SER A 58 -2.52 -0.33 -25.15
N ILE A 59 -2.28 0.49 -24.14
CA ILE A 59 -2.32 0.11 -22.73
C ILE A 59 -3.32 1.01 -22.03
N LEU A 60 -4.30 0.40 -21.38
CA LEU A 60 -5.27 1.06 -20.52
C LEU A 60 -4.65 1.28 -19.14
N VAL A 61 -4.81 2.48 -18.60
CA VAL A 61 -4.32 2.84 -17.25
C VAL A 61 -5.35 3.72 -16.53
N THR A 62 -5.26 3.75 -15.22
CA THR A 62 -5.91 4.76 -14.37
C THR A 62 -4.93 5.90 -14.13
N GLY A 63 -5.36 7.15 -14.30
CA GLY A 63 -4.53 8.33 -14.06
C GLY A 63 -5.35 9.51 -13.53
N ASP A 64 -4.68 10.43 -12.82
CA ASP A 64 -5.31 11.58 -12.15
C ASP A 64 -4.99 12.94 -12.78
N GLN A 65 -4.46 12.95 -14.02
CA GLN A 65 -4.03 14.19 -14.68
C GLN A 65 -5.15 15.20 -14.90
N SER A 66 -6.42 14.77 -14.86
CA SER A 66 -7.60 15.65 -14.91
C SER A 66 -8.05 16.19 -13.54
N GLY A 67 -7.31 15.90 -12.47
CA GLY A 67 -7.68 16.27 -11.09
C GLY A 67 -8.47 15.22 -10.33
N VAL A 68 -9.05 14.25 -11.05
CA VAL A 68 -9.74 13.06 -10.54
C VAL A 68 -9.26 11.86 -11.33
N PHE A 69 -9.21 10.67 -10.73
CA PHE A 69 -8.86 9.46 -11.45
C PHE A 69 -9.83 9.16 -12.60
N ASN A 70 -9.29 8.90 -13.77
CA ASN A 70 -10.01 8.55 -14.99
C ASN A 70 -9.29 7.44 -15.74
N ALA A 71 -9.98 6.78 -16.66
CA ALA A 71 -9.43 5.80 -17.58
C ALA A 71 -8.70 6.50 -18.73
N TYR A 72 -7.46 6.09 -18.99
CA TYR A 72 -6.67 6.59 -20.11
C TYR A 72 -6.13 5.44 -20.95
N GLU A 73 -6.00 5.68 -22.23
CA GLU A 73 -5.33 4.81 -23.18
C GLU A 73 -4.02 5.42 -23.62
N ILE A 74 -2.94 4.65 -23.55
CA ILE A 74 -1.59 5.04 -23.98
C ILE A 74 -1.17 4.15 -25.15
N PRO A 75 -0.76 4.70 -26.31
CA PRO A 75 -0.24 3.87 -27.39
C PRO A 75 0.97 3.06 -26.93
N ALA A 76 0.96 1.75 -27.13
CA ALA A 76 2.08 0.87 -26.74
C ALA A 76 3.38 1.21 -27.47
N ALA A 77 3.30 1.89 -28.62
CA ALA A 77 4.45 2.43 -29.35
C ALA A 77 5.00 3.75 -28.77
N GLY A 78 4.32 4.34 -27.78
CA GLY A 78 4.57 5.67 -27.24
C GLY A 78 3.66 6.72 -27.88
N GLY A 79 3.39 7.79 -27.14
CA GLY A 79 2.48 8.84 -27.56
C GLY A 79 1.77 9.49 -26.37
N LYS A 80 0.90 10.46 -26.63
CA LYS A 80 0.14 11.12 -25.58
C LYS A 80 -0.99 10.22 -25.07
N PRO A 81 -1.22 10.15 -23.75
CA PRO A 81 -2.40 9.50 -23.19
C PRO A 81 -3.69 10.15 -23.71
N ARG A 82 -4.68 9.31 -24.05
CA ARG A 82 -6.02 9.72 -24.44
C ARG A 82 -7.01 9.35 -23.35
N ALA A 83 -7.76 10.30 -22.82
CA ALA A 83 -8.82 10.04 -21.87
C ALA A 83 -9.95 9.23 -22.53
N LEU A 84 -10.41 8.18 -21.85
CA LEU A 84 -11.57 7.38 -22.22
C LEU A 84 -12.78 7.75 -21.37
N THR A 85 -12.57 8.21 -20.14
CA THR A 85 -13.60 8.74 -19.24
C THR A 85 -13.27 10.17 -18.85
N HIS A 86 -14.30 10.93 -18.42
CA HIS A 86 -14.18 12.35 -18.13
C HIS A 86 -14.89 12.71 -16.81
N SER A 87 -14.77 11.85 -15.80
CA SER A 87 -15.30 12.14 -14.48
C SER A 87 -14.62 13.37 -13.88
N THR A 88 -15.41 14.24 -13.25
CA THR A 88 -14.95 15.41 -12.49
C THR A 88 -15.27 15.30 -11.01
N THR A 89 -16.00 14.26 -10.60
CA THR A 89 -16.47 14.07 -9.23
C THR A 89 -15.91 12.80 -8.59
N ASP A 90 -16.09 11.64 -9.21
CA ASP A 90 -15.76 10.35 -8.62
C ASP A 90 -14.67 9.64 -9.41
N GLY A 91 -13.77 8.98 -8.71
CA GLY A 91 -12.67 8.28 -9.34
C GLY A 91 -13.14 7.08 -10.18
N VAL A 92 -12.59 6.95 -11.38
CA VAL A 92 -12.74 5.80 -12.27
C VAL A 92 -11.49 4.94 -12.15
N PHE A 93 -11.65 3.66 -11.78
CA PHE A 93 -10.56 2.72 -11.56
C PHE A 93 -10.63 1.58 -12.58
N THR A 94 -9.71 1.57 -13.54
CA THR A 94 -9.73 0.59 -14.64
C THR A 94 -9.46 -0.82 -14.14
N VAL A 95 -10.26 -1.78 -14.62
CA VAL A 95 -10.02 -3.22 -14.49
C VAL A 95 -9.25 -3.73 -15.71
N GLY A 96 -9.76 -3.49 -16.91
CA GLY A 96 -9.09 -3.93 -18.14
C GLY A 96 -9.97 -3.77 -19.37
N TYR A 97 -9.36 -4.04 -20.53
CA TYR A 97 -10.14 -4.28 -21.75
C TYR A 97 -10.87 -5.60 -21.65
N LEU A 98 -12.02 -5.71 -22.29
CA LEU A 98 -12.59 -7.02 -22.57
C LEU A 98 -11.64 -7.81 -23.48
N PRO A 99 -11.54 -9.15 -23.31
CA PRO A 99 -10.48 -9.93 -23.97
C PRO A 99 -10.48 -9.88 -25.50
N HIS A 100 -11.62 -9.67 -26.15
CA HIS A 100 -11.75 -9.75 -27.61
C HIS A 100 -12.16 -8.44 -28.29
N ASP A 101 -12.40 -7.39 -27.52
CA ASP A 101 -12.80 -6.09 -28.05
C ASP A 101 -12.25 -4.93 -27.18
N ARG A 102 -12.51 -3.71 -27.63
CA ARG A 102 -11.96 -2.50 -26.98
C ARG A 102 -12.87 -1.88 -25.94
N ARG A 103 -13.96 -2.56 -25.54
CA ARG A 103 -14.77 -2.12 -24.39
C ARG A 103 -13.93 -2.21 -23.12
N VAL A 104 -14.17 -1.32 -22.19
CA VAL A 104 -13.37 -1.20 -20.96
C VAL A 104 -14.24 -1.49 -19.75
N LEU A 105 -13.76 -2.38 -18.88
CA LEU A 105 -14.33 -2.64 -17.57
C LEU A 105 -13.63 -1.76 -16.54
N TYR A 106 -14.41 -1.12 -15.65
CA TYR A 106 -13.89 -0.28 -14.59
C TYR A 106 -14.79 -0.28 -13.36
N LEU A 107 -14.24 0.14 -12.22
CA LEU A 107 -14.96 0.36 -10.95
C LEU A 107 -15.14 1.85 -10.72
N GLN A 108 -16.29 2.22 -10.15
CA GLN A 108 -16.58 3.58 -9.70
C GLN A 108 -17.61 3.55 -8.57
N GLY A 109 -17.38 4.38 -7.53
CA GLY A 109 -18.31 4.56 -6.43
C GLY A 109 -18.49 6.04 -6.08
N PRO A 110 -19.67 6.44 -5.57
CA PRO A 110 -20.00 7.84 -5.33
C PRO A 110 -19.30 8.39 -4.06
N GLY A 111 -18.71 9.59 -4.19
CA GLY A 111 -18.27 10.40 -3.05
C GLY A 111 -17.23 9.77 -2.12
N GLY A 112 -16.55 8.70 -2.54
CA GLY A 112 -15.56 8.00 -1.71
C GLY A 112 -16.14 7.08 -0.64
N ASN A 113 -17.43 6.72 -0.71
CA ASN A 113 -18.13 5.85 0.26
C ASN A 113 -17.78 4.36 0.13
N GLU A 114 -16.91 4.00 -0.82
CA GLU A 114 -16.45 2.63 -1.13
C GLU A 114 -17.53 1.65 -1.62
N ASN A 115 -18.72 2.11 -1.96
CA ASN A 115 -19.74 1.31 -2.62
C ASN A 115 -19.50 1.33 -4.14
N ASP A 116 -18.45 0.62 -4.57
CA ASP A 116 -18.04 0.62 -5.96
C ASP A 116 -18.92 -0.33 -6.79
N HIS A 117 -19.39 0.15 -7.92
CA HIS A 117 -20.07 -0.63 -8.94
C HIS A 117 -19.11 -0.97 -10.08
N LEU A 118 -19.42 -2.04 -10.79
CA LEU A 118 -18.73 -2.46 -11.99
C LEU A 118 -19.41 -1.85 -13.22
N TYR A 119 -18.64 -1.11 -14.01
CA TYR A 119 -19.12 -0.43 -15.22
C TYR A 119 -18.46 -0.98 -16.48
N LEU A 120 -19.20 -0.97 -17.58
CA LEU A 120 -18.69 -1.24 -18.92
C LEU A 120 -18.76 0.04 -19.75
N LEU A 121 -17.64 0.51 -20.25
CA LEU A 121 -17.52 1.58 -21.22
C LEU A 121 -17.45 0.96 -22.63
N ASP A 122 -18.37 1.33 -23.49
CA ASP A 122 -18.34 0.88 -24.90
C ASP A 122 -17.38 1.74 -25.76
N THR A 123 -17.23 1.34 -27.01
CA THR A 123 -16.34 2.03 -27.96
C THR A 123 -16.87 3.39 -28.43
N THR A 124 -18.12 3.72 -28.13
CA THR A 124 -18.74 5.03 -28.42
C THR A 124 -18.54 6.02 -27.24
N GLY A 125 -18.05 5.54 -26.10
CA GLY A 125 -17.88 6.32 -24.87
C GLY A 125 -19.11 6.26 -23.95
N THR A 126 -20.08 5.37 -24.22
CA THR A 126 -21.25 5.18 -23.36
C THR A 126 -20.92 4.20 -22.24
N ALA A 127 -21.17 4.60 -21.00
CA ALA A 127 -20.98 3.77 -19.81
C ALA A 127 -22.30 3.10 -19.41
N ARG A 128 -22.20 1.82 -19.03
CA ARG A 128 -23.31 1.03 -18.49
C ARG A 128 -22.90 0.47 -17.12
N ASP A 129 -23.73 0.73 -16.09
CA ASP A 129 -23.61 0.06 -14.80
C ASP A 129 -24.03 -1.42 -14.93
N LEU A 130 -23.12 -2.34 -14.61
CA LEU A 130 -23.35 -3.79 -14.67
C LEU A 130 -23.85 -4.37 -13.34
N THR A 131 -23.70 -3.63 -12.25
CA THR A 131 -24.06 -4.05 -10.90
C THR A 131 -24.87 -2.98 -10.17
N PRO A 132 -26.02 -2.54 -10.77
CA PRO A 132 -26.81 -1.46 -10.18
C PRO A 132 -27.41 -1.86 -8.83
N GLY A 133 -27.53 -0.90 -7.93
CA GLY A 133 -28.20 -1.08 -6.63
C GLY A 133 -27.67 -0.10 -5.59
N ASP A 134 -28.50 0.18 -4.57
CA ASP A 134 -28.14 1.11 -3.52
C ASP A 134 -27.19 0.46 -2.51
N SER A 135 -26.12 1.17 -2.16
CA SER A 135 -25.20 0.81 -1.07
C SER A 135 -24.59 -0.59 -1.20
N LEU A 136 -24.44 -1.14 -2.38
CA LEU A 136 -23.73 -2.38 -2.62
C LEU A 136 -22.27 -2.10 -3.03
N LYS A 137 -21.43 -3.10 -2.85
CA LYS A 137 -20.04 -3.10 -3.30
C LYS A 137 -19.82 -4.25 -4.25
N SER A 138 -19.18 -3.98 -5.37
CA SER A 138 -18.80 -4.99 -6.36
C SER A 138 -17.29 -4.99 -6.56
N LEU A 139 -16.74 -6.18 -6.79
CA LEU A 139 -15.31 -6.42 -6.97
C LEU A 139 -15.13 -7.28 -8.22
N PHE A 140 -14.21 -6.93 -9.08
CA PHE A 140 -13.76 -7.83 -10.14
C PHE A 140 -12.96 -8.98 -9.50
N VAL A 141 -13.21 -10.22 -9.93
CA VAL A 141 -12.50 -11.39 -9.43
C VAL A 141 -11.47 -11.87 -10.46
N ASP A 142 -11.91 -12.32 -11.64
CA ASP A 142 -11.02 -12.85 -12.67
C ASP A 142 -11.69 -12.94 -14.04
N TRP A 143 -10.88 -13.07 -15.09
CA TRP A 143 -11.33 -13.45 -16.43
C TRP A 143 -11.49 -14.98 -16.51
N ALA A 144 -12.52 -15.46 -17.20
CA ALA A 144 -12.60 -16.88 -17.51
C ALA A 144 -11.44 -17.29 -18.43
N GLY A 145 -10.94 -18.51 -18.26
CA GLY A 145 -9.76 -18.98 -18.99
C GLY A 145 -9.94 -19.00 -20.53
N ASP A 146 -11.19 -19.10 -21.01
CA ASP A 146 -11.56 -19.07 -22.44
C ASP A 146 -11.98 -17.68 -22.95
N ASP A 147 -11.83 -16.66 -22.11
CA ASP A 147 -12.18 -15.26 -22.42
C ASP A 147 -13.67 -15.00 -22.75
N SER A 148 -14.57 -15.97 -22.54
CA SER A 148 -15.99 -15.84 -22.86
C SER A 148 -16.79 -15.09 -21.80
N SER A 149 -16.25 -14.97 -20.60
CA SER A 149 -16.90 -14.34 -19.45
C SER A 149 -15.87 -13.78 -18.47
N PHE A 150 -16.35 -13.08 -17.45
CA PHE A 150 -15.57 -12.71 -16.28
C PHE A 150 -16.37 -13.00 -15.01
N TYR A 151 -15.65 -13.07 -13.89
CA TYR A 151 -16.22 -13.25 -12.57
C TYR A 151 -16.14 -11.96 -11.77
N TYR A 152 -17.21 -11.68 -11.04
CA TYR A 152 -17.23 -10.59 -10.08
C TYR A 152 -17.93 -11.04 -8.80
N ALA A 153 -17.60 -10.38 -7.70
CA ALA A 153 -18.22 -10.61 -6.41
C ALA A 153 -19.02 -9.38 -6.00
N THR A 154 -20.20 -9.55 -5.40
CA THR A 154 -21.01 -8.45 -4.91
C THR A 154 -21.76 -8.81 -3.64
N ASN A 155 -21.91 -7.83 -2.73
CA ASN A 155 -22.66 -7.97 -1.49
C ASN A 155 -24.12 -7.52 -1.60
N GLY A 156 -24.68 -7.56 -2.80
CA GLY A 156 -26.04 -7.11 -3.08
C GLY A 156 -27.15 -7.87 -2.34
N ARG A 157 -26.99 -9.18 -2.10
CA ARG A 157 -27.93 -10.02 -1.36
C ARG A 157 -27.82 -9.79 0.16
N ASP A 158 -26.59 -9.75 0.68
CA ASP A 158 -26.30 -9.52 2.09
C ASP A 158 -25.05 -8.64 2.18
N ARG A 159 -25.16 -7.49 2.82
CA ARG A 159 -24.09 -6.48 2.89
C ARG A 159 -22.79 -7.01 3.54
N ARG A 160 -22.87 -8.14 4.22
CA ARG A 160 -21.75 -8.78 4.93
C ARG A 160 -20.95 -9.74 4.08
N PHE A 161 -21.56 -10.34 3.06
CA PHE A 161 -21.00 -11.45 2.29
C PHE A 161 -21.03 -11.18 0.80
N PHE A 162 -20.00 -11.65 0.10
CA PHE A 162 -19.84 -11.43 -1.33
C PHE A 162 -20.20 -12.70 -2.12
N ASP A 163 -21.33 -12.66 -2.77
CA ASP A 163 -21.72 -13.71 -3.73
C ASP A 163 -20.96 -13.53 -5.04
N VAL A 164 -20.53 -14.63 -5.66
CA VAL A 164 -19.79 -14.59 -6.93
C VAL A 164 -20.70 -14.90 -8.09
N PHE A 165 -20.61 -14.05 -9.10
CA PHE A 165 -21.34 -14.17 -10.35
C PHE A 165 -20.36 -14.33 -11.52
N GLU A 166 -20.77 -15.12 -12.51
CA GLU A 166 -20.17 -15.14 -13.84
C GLU A 166 -20.99 -14.25 -14.78
N MET A 167 -20.31 -13.38 -15.52
CA MET A 167 -20.93 -12.51 -16.51
C MET A 167 -20.39 -12.82 -17.91
N PRO A 168 -21.17 -13.45 -18.80
CA PRO A 168 -20.77 -13.66 -20.18
C PRO A 168 -20.60 -12.34 -20.92
N VAL A 169 -19.46 -12.16 -21.62
CA VAL A 169 -19.12 -10.94 -22.37
C VAL A 169 -20.13 -10.63 -23.47
N ALA A 170 -20.73 -11.69 -24.10
CA ALA A 170 -21.65 -11.54 -25.22
C ALA A 170 -23.04 -11.03 -24.79
N THR A 171 -23.54 -11.46 -23.65
CA THR A 171 -24.94 -11.18 -23.23
C THR A 171 -25.02 -10.19 -22.07
N LEU A 172 -23.98 -10.07 -21.27
CA LEU A 172 -23.95 -9.29 -20.03
C LEU A 172 -25.12 -9.65 -19.09
N ALA A 173 -25.50 -10.94 -19.07
CA ALA A 173 -26.54 -11.49 -18.19
C ALA A 173 -25.86 -12.31 -17.07
N PRO A 174 -25.80 -11.80 -15.83
CA PRO A 174 -25.06 -12.45 -14.75
C PRO A 174 -25.70 -13.76 -14.31
N ARG A 175 -24.87 -14.74 -13.96
CA ARG A 175 -25.28 -16.02 -13.39
C ARG A 175 -24.56 -16.22 -12.04
N LEU A 176 -25.33 -16.48 -10.98
CA LEU A 176 -24.76 -16.82 -9.67
C LEU A 176 -23.99 -18.15 -9.77
N VAL A 177 -22.73 -18.16 -9.34
CA VAL A 177 -21.88 -19.35 -9.31
C VAL A 177 -21.46 -19.77 -7.90
N PHE A 178 -21.47 -18.82 -6.96
CA PHE A 178 -21.21 -19.12 -5.56
C PHE A 178 -21.96 -18.13 -4.66
N GLN A 179 -22.77 -18.66 -3.73
CA GLN A 179 -23.42 -17.89 -2.69
C GLN A 179 -22.59 -18.03 -1.41
N ASP A 180 -22.03 -16.90 -0.92
CA ASP A 180 -21.28 -16.91 0.33
C ASP A 180 -22.19 -16.65 1.54
N THR A 181 -22.04 -17.43 2.57
CA THR A 181 -22.70 -17.28 3.88
C THR A 181 -21.75 -17.46 5.06
N VAL A 182 -20.46 -17.59 4.77
CA VAL A 182 -19.40 -17.94 5.74
C VAL A 182 -18.36 -16.82 5.87
N GLY A 183 -18.21 -16.00 4.83
CA GLY A 183 -17.19 -14.96 4.73
C GLY A 183 -15.92 -15.43 4.04
N TYR A 184 -16.08 -16.23 2.98
CA TYR A 184 -14.97 -16.57 2.10
C TYR A 184 -14.57 -15.41 1.20
N GLN A 185 -13.27 -15.29 0.95
CA GLN A 185 -12.72 -14.45 -0.10
C GLN A 185 -12.33 -15.34 -1.28
N VAL A 186 -12.81 -15.02 -2.47
CA VAL A 186 -12.43 -15.73 -3.69
C VAL A 186 -11.10 -15.18 -4.18
N ALA A 187 -10.09 -16.04 -4.26
CA ALA A 187 -8.74 -15.64 -4.65
C ALA A 187 -8.44 -15.95 -6.12
N ALA A 188 -8.89 -17.09 -6.64
CA ALA A 188 -8.65 -17.49 -8.02
C ALA A 188 -9.70 -18.49 -8.52
N ILE A 189 -9.88 -18.53 -9.85
CA ILE A 189 -10.72 -19.53 -10.53
C ILE A 189 -9.86 -20.23 -11.59
N SER A 190 -9.90 -21.57 -11.62
CA SER A 190 -9.11 -22.33 -12.58
C SER A 190 -9.58 -22.10 -14.02
N ALA A 191 -8.63 -22.08 -14.97
CA ALA A 191 -8.92 -21.84 -16.38
C ALA A 191 -9.95 -22.82 -16.99
N ASN A 192 -10.00 -24.07 -16.50
CA ASN A 192 -10.98 -25.08 -16.89
C ASN A 192 -12.33 -24.95 -16.15
N ARG A 193 -12.54 -23.87 -15.36
CA ARG A 193 -13.75 -23.60 -14.57
C ARG A 193 -14.15 -24.68 -13.60
N ARG A 194 -13.23 -25.57 -13.22
CA ARG A 194 -13.50 -26.65 -12.28
C ARG A 194 -13.35 -26.23 -10.82
N TRP A 195 -12.31 -25.44 -10.52
CA TRP A 195 -11.92 -25.12 -9.17
C TRP A 195 -12.03 -23.62 -8.89
N MET A 196 -12.52 -23.29 -7.70
CA MET A 196 -12.47 -21.97 -7.11
C MET A 196 -11.63 -22.07 -5.83
N ALA A 197 -10.58 -21.28 -5.73
CA ALA A 197 -9.76 -21.15 -4.53
C ALA A 197 -10.36 -20.08 -3.62
N LEU A 198 -10.60 -20.46 -2.37
CA LEU A 198 -11.22 -19.64 -1.34
C LEU A 198 -10.25 -19.47 -0.19
N GLN A 199 -10.27 -18.29 0.41
CA GLN A 199 -9.54 -17.99 1.65
C GLN A 199 -10.54 -17.59 2.75
N ARG A 200 -10.21 -17.91 3.99
CA ARG A 200 -10.92 -17.44 5.18
C ARG A 200 -9.93 -16.93 6.20
N SER A 201 -10.05 -15.68 6.60
CA SER A 201 -9.26 -15.09 7.69
C SER A 201 -9.81 -15.56 9.03
N ILE A 202 -8.94 -16.05 9.90
CA ILE A 202 -9.24 -16.48 11.28
C ILE A 202 -8.76 -15.41 12.27
N THR A 203 -7.50 -15.01 12.15
CA THR A 203 -6.91 -13.83 12.79
C THR A 203 -6.15 -13.03 11.74
N THR A 204 -5.52 -11.93 12.10
CA THR A 204 -4.64 -11.18 11.18
C THR A 204 -3.39 -11.97 10.80
N GLN A 205 -3.01 -12.97 11.61
CA GLN A 205 -1.85 -13.84 11.41
C GLN A 205 -2.22 -15.30 11.07
N ASN A 206 -3.50 -15.60 10.90
CA ASN A 206 -3.99 -16.95 10.62
C ASN A 206 -5.06 -16.92 9.55
N SER A 207 -4.86 -17.67 8.48
CA SER A 207 -5.86 -17.85 7.43
C SER A 207 -5.89 -19.29 6.91
N GLU A 208 -7.04 -19.71 6.45
CA GLU A 208 -7.30 -21.02 5.93
C GLU A 208 -7.58 -20.97 4.43
N MET A 209 -7.14 -21.99 3.70
CA MET A 209 -7.35 -22.17 2.28
C MET A 209 -8.34 -23.31 2.01
N TYR A 210 -9.29 -23.04 1.10
CA TYR A 210 -10.31 -24.00 0.69
C TYR A 210 -10.35 -24.11 -0.83
N LEU A 211 -10.76 -25.30 -1.31
CA LEU A 211 -11.05 -25.54 -2.72
C LEU A 211 -12.52 -25.90 -2.88
N ARG A 212 -13.22 -25.15 -3.71
CA ARG A 212 -14.59 -25.45 -4.13
C ARG A 212 -14.56 -26.11 -5.50
N ASP A 213 -15.14 -27.31 -5.63
CA ASP A 213 -15.45 -27.93 -6.91
C ASP A 213 -16.70 -27.22 -7.48
N MET A 214 -16.55 -26.51 -8.59
CA MET A 214 -17.65 -25.72 -9.17
C MET A 214 -18.70 -26.59 -9.88
N GLN A 215 -18.42 -27.87 -10.11
CA GLN A 215 -19.37 -28.83 -10.69
C GLN A 215 -20.27 -29.47 -9.63
N THR A 216 -19.70 -29.89 -8.52
CA THR A 216 -20.45 -30.56 -7.44
C THR A 216 -20.91 -29.59 -6.36
N GLY A 217 -20.24 -28.44 -6.22
CA GLY A 217 -20.48 -27.46 -5.17
C GLY A 217 -19.73 -27.77 -3.86
N ASP A 218 -19.01 -28.88 -3.76
CA ASP A 218 -18.29 -29.28 -2.56
C ASP A 218 -17.16 -28.32 -2.24
N VAL A 219 -17.01 -27.98 -0.95
CA VAL A 219 -15.92 -27.13 -0.42
C VAL A 219 -15.04 -27.98 0.48
N ARG A 220 -13.75 -28.08 0.15
CA ARG A 220 -12.77 -28.84 0.92
C ARG A 220 -11.77 -27.90 1.59
N HIS A 221 -11.53 -28.09 2.89
CA HIS A 221 -10.41 -27.45 3.59
C HIS A 221 -9.11 -28.13 3.17
N VAL A 222 -8.15 -27.37 2.63
CA VAL A 222 -6.90 -27.92 2.06
C VAL A 222 -5.65 -27.41 2.77
N SER A 223 -5.81 -26.64 3.82
CA SER A 223 -4.71 -26.11 4.64
C SER A 223 -4.89 -26.39 6.14
N PRO A 224 -5.27 -27.60 6.58
CA PRO A 224 -5.37 -27.87 8.01
C PRO A 224 -3.99 -27.71 8.66
N HIS A 225 -3.95 -26.96 9.77
CA HIS A 225 -2.74 -26.64 10.51
C HIS A 225 -3.07 -26.30 11.97
N ASP A 226 -2.06 -26.31 12.81
CA ASP A 226 -2.13 -25.83 14.18
C ASP A 226 -1.40 -24.48 14.31
N GLY A 227 -1.89 -23.61 15.20
CA GLY A 227 -1.30 -22.31 15.47
C GLY A 227 -1.58 -21.25 14.40
N ASP A 228 -0.79 -20.17 14.44
CA ASP A 228 -0.94 -19.04 13.54
C ASP A 228 -0.10 -19.26 12.28
N VAL A 229 -0.75 -19.57 11.19
CA VAL A 229 -0.16 -19.72 9.85
C VAL A 229 -1.07 -19.09 8.81
N GLN A 230 -0.50 -18.33 7.91
CA GLN A 230 -1.22 -17.76 6.78
C GLN A 230 -1.14 -18.67 5.56
N TYR A 231 -2.28 -18.88 4.91
CA TYR A 231 -2.40 -19.53 3.62
C TYR A 231 -3.21 -18.65 2.69
N ASN A 232 -2.53 -18.07 1.69
CA ASN A 232 -3.13 -17.11 0.77
C ASN A 232 -3.05 -17.66 -0.66
N PRO A 233 -4.15 -18.21 -1.23
CA PRO A 233 -4.19 -18.66 -2.61
C PRO A 233 -3.82 -17.54 -3.57
N GLN A 234 -3.04 -17.85 -4.62
CA GLN A 234 -2.56 -16.86 -5.57
C GLN A 234 -3.08 -17.12 -7.00
N ALA A 235 -2.80 -18.29 -7.55
CA ALA A 235 -3.19 -18.63 -8.92
C ALA A 235 -3.21 -20.13 -9.15
N PHE A 236 -4.06 -20.58 -10.06
CA PHE A 236 -3.96 -21.95 -10.60
C PHE A 236 -2.88 -22.02 -11.67
N SER A 237 -2.16 -23.14 -11.74
CA SER A 237 -1.23 -23.38 -12.85
C SER A 237 -1.98 -23.44 -14.18
N PRO A 238 -1.36 -23.02 -15.30
CA PRO A 238 -1.99 -23.01 -16.61
C PRO A 238 -2.45 -24.39 -17.08
N ASP A 239 -1.77 -25.46 -16.64
CA ASP A 239 -2.14 -26.86 -16.94
C ASP A 239 -3.24 -27.40 -16.02
N GLY A 240 -3.72 -26.60 -15.07
CA GLY A 240 -4.81 -26.94 -14.15
C GLY A 240 -4.47 -28.00 -13.12
N LYS A 241 -3.17 -28.29 -12.88
CA LYS A 241 -2.76 -29.33 -11.93
C LYS A 241 -2.50 -28.83 -10.52
N TYR A 242 -2.11 -27.58 -10.36
CA TYR A 242 -1.66 -27.00 -9.11
C TYR A 242 -2.40 -25.72 -8.77
N LEU A 243 -2.63 -25.51 -7.47
CA LEU A 243 -2.91 -24.20 -6.89
C LEU A 243 -1.63 -23.67 -6.26
N TYR A 244 -1.18 -22.49 -6.72
CA TYR A 244 -0.07 -21.75 -6.11
C TYR A 244 -0.62 -20.88 -4.99
N TYR A 245 0.09 -20.84 -3.87
CA TYR A 245 -0.31 -20.05 -2.69
C TYR A 245 0.93 -19.55 -1.94
N THR A 246 0.80 -18.46 -1.21
CA THR A 246 1.82 -18.02 -0.26
C THR A 246 1.46 -18.51 1.14
N THR A 247 2.48 -18.82 1.93
CA THR A 247 2.35 -19.26 3.32
C THR A 247 3.61 -18.91 4.10
N ASP A 248 3.45 -18.69 5.40
CA ASP A 248 4.54 -18.55 6.36
C ASP A 248 4.73 -19.83 7.21
N GLU A 249 4.18 -20.97 6.79
CA GLU A 249 4.32 -22.25 7.47
C GLU A 249 5.80 -22.60 7.71
N GLY A 250 6.19 -22.74 8.98
CA GLY A 250 7.57 -23.02 9.38
C GLY A 250 8.58 -21.93 8.96
N SER A 251 8.14 -20.67 8.84
CA SER A 251 8.96 -19.56 8.43
C SER A 251 8.52 -18.26 9.11
N GLU A 252 9.45 -17.33 9.23
CA GLU A 252 9.20 -15.96 9.65
C GLU A 252 8.56 -15.13 8.52
N PHE A 253 8.97 -15.40 7.26
CA PHE A 253 8.49 -14.71 6.07
C PHE A 253 7.64 -15.64 5.20
N SER A 254 6.68 -15.07 4.49
CA SER A 254 5.84 -15.81 3.56
C SER A 254 6.65 -16.25 2.32
N TRP A 255 6.39 -17.46 1.87
CA TRP A 255 7.04 -18.08 0.72
C TRP A 255 6.03 -18.72 -0.23
N LEU A 256 6.43 -18.94 -1.49
CA LEU A 256 5.55 -19.51 -2.51
C LEU A 256 5.58 -21.04 -2.47
N ALA A 257 4.41 -21.63 -2.35
CA ALA A 257 4.15 -23.05 -2.43
C ALA A 257 3.17 -23.40 -3.54
N ARG A 258 3.02 -24.68 -3.83
CA ARG A 258 1.96 -25.20 -4.70
C ARG A 258 1.31 -26.43 -4.09
N TYR A 259 0.01 -26.55 -4.29
CA TYR A 259 -0.81 -27.67 -3.88
C TYR A 259 -1.22 -28.48 -5.12
N ASP A 260 -0.91 -29.76 -5.16
CA ASP A 260 -1.32 -30.69 -6.23
C ASP A 260 -2.80 -31.04 -6.06
N LEU A 261 -3.62 -30.67 -7.06
CA LEU A 261 -5.08 -30.82 -6.99
C LEU A 261 -5.55 -32.28 -7.02
N ALA A 262 -4.74 -33.18 -7.57
CA ALA A 262 -5.06 -34.62 -7.66
C ALA A 262 -4.64 -35.39 -6.40
N THR A 263 -3.45 -35.08 -5.86
CA THR A 263 -2.85 -35.89 -4.78
C THR A 263 -2.93 -35.20 -3.41
N GLY A 264 -3.17 -33.89 -3.36
CA GLY A 264 -3.12 -33.09 -2.13
C GLY A 264 -1.69 -32.79 -1.63
N ARG A 265 -0.66 -33.17 -2.39
CA ARG A 265 0.73 -32.91 -2.01
C ARG A 265 1.05 -31.43 -2.09
N ARG A 266 1.86 -30.94 -1.14
CA ARG A 266 2.37 -29.57 -1.09
C ARG A 266 3.86 -29.56 -1.41
N ASP A 267 4.29 -28.68 -2.31
CA ASP A 267 5.69 -28.50 -2.70
C ASP A 267 6.11 -27.05 -2.54
N THR A 268 7.35 -26.82 -2.11
CA THR A 268 7.98 -25.50 -2.13
C THR A 268 8.28 -25.10 -3.58
N VAL A 269 7.96 -23.86 -3.93
CA VAL A 269 8.32 -23.27 -5.24
C VAL A 269 9.46 -22.28 -5.08
N GLU A 270 9.31 -21.29 -4.19
CA GLU A 270 10.32 -20.25 -3.96
C GLU A 270 10.27 -19.81 -2.50
N ARG A 271 11.42 -19.76 -1.80
CA ARG A 271 11.51 -19.36 -0.39
C ARG A 271 12.57 -18.29 -0.21
N PRO A 272 12.22 -17.01 -0.45
CA PRO A 272 13.14 -15.89 -0.26
C PRO A 272 13.33 -15.57 1.22
N SER A 273 14.23 -14.61 1.52
CA SER A 273 14.46 -14.09 2.88
C SER A 273 13.49 -12.99 3.28
N TRP A 274 12.49 -12.67 2.44
CA TRP A 274 11.47 -11.66 2.64
C TRP A 274 10.13 -12.17 2.13
N ASP A 275 9.04 -11.48 2.48
CA ASP A 275 7.69 -11.90 2.12
C ASP A 275 7.45 -11.94 0.61
N VAL A 276 6.91 -13.03 0.12
CA VAL A 276 6.28 -13.08 -1.20
C VAL A 276 4.90 -12.43 -1.08
N ASP A 277 4.76 -11.22 -1.64
CA ASP A 277 3.50 -10.46 -1.61
C ASP A 277 2.47 -11.05 -2.59
N PHE A 278 2.91 -11.46 -3.78
CA PHE A 278 2.02 -12.00 -4.81
C PHE A 278 2.75 -12.90 -5.81
N ALA A 279 1.97 -13.78 -6.46
CA ALA A 279 2.41 -14.61 -7.56
C ALA A 279 1.28 -14.82 -8.57
N TYR A 280 1.57 -14.71 -9.88
CA TYR A 280 0.59 -14.99 -10.92
C TYR A 280 1.25 -15.46 -12.21
N PHE A 281 0.48 -16.14 -13.06
CA PHE A 281 0.93 -16.57 -14.38
C PHE A 281 0.52 -15.57 -15.47
N SER A 282 1.36 -15.47 -16.49
CA SER A 282 0.98 -14.81 -17.74
C SER A 282 -0.17 -15.56 -18.42
N LYS A 283 -0.90 -14.89 -19.32
CA LYS A 283 -2.13 -15.41 -19.94
C LYS A 283 -2.01 -16.78 -20.59
N ARG A 284 -0.88 -17.05 -21.27
CA ARG A 284 -0.61 -18.36 -21.91
C ARG A 284 0.17 -19.30 -21.00
N GLY A 285 0.55 -18.85 -19.82
CA GLY A 285 1.30 -19.63 -18.85
C GLY A 285 2.79 -19.78 -19.13
N THR A 286 3.36 -18.99 -20.03
CA THR A 286 4.81 -19.05 -20.29
C THR A 286 5.62 -18.51 -19.11
N TYR A 287 5.09 -17.50 -18.41
CA TYR A 287 5.80 -16.83 -17.33
C TYR A 287 5.06 -16.95 -15.99
N LEU A 288 5.85 -17.08 -14.93
CA LEU A 288 5.44 -16.90 -13.54
C LEU A 288 6.09 -15.63 -13.00
N VAL A 289 5.29 -14.71 -12.48
CA VAL A 289 5.73 -13.45 -11.87
C VAL A 289 5.58 -13.55 -10.36
N LEU A 290 6.62 -13.15 -9.62
CA LEU A 290 6.59 -12.99 -8.17
C LEU A 290 6.93 -11.55 -7.80
N GLY A 291 6.17 -11.01 -6.84
CA GLY A 291 6.52 -9.78 -6.13
C GLY A 291 6.98 -10.10 -4.72
N ILE A 292 8.13 -9.57 -4.33
CA ILE A 292 8.72 -9.78 -3.02
C ILE A 292 8.85 -8.43 -2.32
N ASN A 293 8.43 -8.36 -1.07
CA ASN A 293 8.59 -7.19 -0.21
C ASN A 293 9.95 -7.24 0.48
N ALA A 294 10.98 -6.74 -0.18
CA ALA A 294 12.34 -6.79 0.31
C ALA A 294 12.73 -5.48 1.01
N ASP A 295 12.64 -5.45 2.34
CA ASP A 295 13.04 -4.32 3.18
C ASP A 295 12.40 -2.97 2.74
N ALA A 296 11.08 -2.93 2.71
CA ALA A 296 10.26 -1.80 2.24
C ALA A 296 10.44 -1.47 0.74
N ARG A 297 11.07 -2.33 -0.03
CA ARG A 297 11.22 -2.25 -1.48
C ARG A 297 10.48 -3.39 -2.16
N THR A 298 10.21 -3.24 -3.46
CA THR A 298 9.64 -4.32 -4.26
C THR A 298 10.72 -4.94 -5.14
N GLU A 299 10.91 -6.27 -5.03
CA GLU A 299 11.70 -7.06 -5.97
C GLU A 299 10.75 -7.88 -6.85
N ILE A 300 10.79 -7.67 -8.16
CA ILE A 300 10.06 -8.49 -9.12
C ILE A 300 10.98 -9.60 -9.63
N ARG A 301 10.51 -10.85 -9.50
CA ARG A 301 11.14 -12.03 -10.08
C ARG A 301 10.26 -12.59 -11.20
N LEU A 302 10.84 -12.77 -12.36
CA LEU A 302 10.19 -13.35 -13.52
C LEU A 302 10.84 -14.71 -13.82
N TYR A 303 10.00 -15.75 -14.00
CA TYR A 303 10.44 -17.10 -14.32
C TYR A 303 9.75 -17.61 -15.58
N GLU A 304 10.42 -18.41 -16.37
CA GLU A 304 9.76 -19.32 -17.31
C GLU A 304 9.02 -20.39 -16.49
N ALA A 305 7.72 -20.45 -16.60
CA ALA A 305 6.90 -21.30 -15.73
C ALA A 305 7.22 -22.80 -15.86
N ALA A 306 7.49 -23.28 -17.08
CA ALA A 306 7.75 -24.70 -17.35
C ALA A 306 9.09 -25.18 -16.78
N THR A 307 10.12 -24.36 -16.79
CA THR A 307 11.50 -24.72 -16.41
C THR A 307 11.91 -24.15 -15.05
N HIS A 308 11.12 -23.24 -14.52
CA HIS A 308 11.46 -22.40 -13.36
C HIS A 308 12.78 -21.65 -13.51
N ARG A 309 13.18 -21.37 -14.76
CA ARG A 309 14.38 -20.62 -15.08
C ARG A 309 14.11 -19.12 -14.91
N ARG A 310 14.94 -18.45 -14.13
CA ARG A 310 14.80 -16.99 -13.92
C ARG A 310 15.08 -16.24 -15.22
N VAL A 311 14.17 -15.31 -15.55
CA VAL A 311 14.34 -14.36 -16.65
C VAL A 311 14.91 -13.06 -16.06
N THR A 312 16.06 -12.62 -16.57
CA THR A 312 16.68 -11.38 -16.10
C THR A 312 15.95 -10.16 -16.65
N LEU A 313 15.40 -9.35 -15.78
CA LEU A 313 14.84 -8.05 -16.13
C LEU A 313 15.96 -7.02 -16.31
N PRO A 314 15.80 -6.03 -17.22
CA PRO A 314 16.77 -4.98 -17.39
C PRO A 314 16.85 -4.08 -16.16
N SER A 315 18.00 -3.45 -15.93
CA SER A 315 18.14 -2.41 -14.94
C SER A 315 17.28 -1.19 -15.32
N VAL A 316 16.64 -0.60 -14.30
CA VAL A 316 15.85 0.62 -14.45
C VAL A 316 16.67 1.86 -14.10
N PRO A 317 16.42 3.01 -14.75
CA PRO A 317 17.28 4.19 -14.59
C PRO A 317 17.16 4.83 -13.19
N VAL A 318 15.97 4.80 -12.56
CA VAL A 318 15.70 5.39 -11.23
C VAL A 318 14.62 4.57 -10.55
N GLY A 319 14.82 4.21 -9.29
CA GLY A 319 13.83 3.47 -8.49
C GLY A 319 13.87 1.95 -8.73
N GLU A 320 12.72 1.33 -8.64
CA GLU A 320 12.53 -0.12 -8.72
C GLU A 320 11.28 -0.48 -9.55
N ILE A 321 11.21 -1.70 -10.05
CA ILE A 321 10.01 -2.22 -10.72
C ILE A 321 8.98 -2.58 -9.64
N ARG A 322 7.82 -1.94 -9.69
CA ARG A 322 6.74 -2.12 -8.70
C ARG A 322 5.67 -3.10 -9.12
N GLY A 323 5.47 -3.23 -10.40
CA GLY A 323 4.46 -4.10 -10.97
C GLY A 323 4.71 -4.33 -12.44
N VAL A 324 4.26 -5.46 -12.93
CA VAL A 324 4.38 -5.84 -14.31
C VAL A 324 3.05 -6.39 -14.83
N GLN A 325 2.80 -6.21 -16.14
CA GLN A 325 1.67 -6.78 -16.85
C GLN A 325 2.17 -7.32 -18.18
N ILE A 326 2.04 -8.62 -18.37
CA ILE A 326 2.47 -9.28 -19.60
C ILE A 326 1.33 -9.23 -20.61
N SER A 327 1.64 -8.90 -21.87
CA SER A 327 0.65 -8.83 -22.94
C SER A 327 0.03 -10.20 -23.26
N PRO A 328 -1.18 -10.28 -23.85
CA PRO A 328 -1.84 -11.54 -24.18
C PRO A 328 -1.01 -12.45 -25.11
N SER A 329 -0.20 -11.87 -26.03
CA SER A 329 0.72 -12.64 -26.88
C SER A 329 1.99 -13.08 -26.16
N GLU A 330 2.25 -12.52 -24.96
CA GLU A 330 3.47 -12.70 -24.15
C GLU A 330 4.76 -12.21 -24.82
N ARG A 331 4.63 -11.36 -25.83
CA ARG A 331 5.78 -10.75 -26.51
C ARG A 331 6.20 -9.43 -25.91
N SER A 332 5.32 -8.79 -25.13
CA SER A 332 5.58 -7.51 -24.49
C SER A 332 5.20 -7.55 -23.02
N MET A 333 5.88 -6.73 -22.22
CA MET A 333 5.57 -6.51 -20.80
C MET A 333 5.49 -5.02 -20.55
N ALA A 334 4.37 -4.55 -20.00
CA ALA A 334 4.25 -3.25 -19.38
C ALA A 334 4.75 -3.33 -17.94
N LEU A 335 5.49 -2.34 -17.47
CA LEU A 335 5.99 -2.30 -16.11
C LEU A 335 6.02 -0.88 -15.56
N TYR A 336 5.75 -0.76 -14.27
CA TYR A 336 5.87 0.50 -13.55
C TYR A 336 7.20 0.57 -12.84
N VAL A 337 7.91 1.67 -13.06
CA VAL A 337 9.12 2.04 -12.32
C VAL A 337 8.78 3.20 -11.40
N ASN A 338 9.08 3.05 -10.11
CA ASN A 338 8.80 4.04 -9.06
C ASN A 338 10.00 4.11 -8.11
N GLY A 339 10.22 5.27 -7.52
CA GLY A 339 11.24 5.49 -6.49
C GLY A 339 10.96 6.79 -5.75
N SER A 340 11.70 7.06 -4.69
CA SER A 340 11.44 8.23 -3.84
C SER A 340 11.47 9.55 -4.62
N ARG A 341 12.29 9.65 -5.67
CA ARG A 341 12.46 10.85 -6.51
C ARG A 341 11.76 10.77 -7.86
N ALA A 342 11.08 9.67 -8.13
CA ALA A 342 10.39 9.46 -9.40
C ALA A 342 9.01 8.83 -9.13
N PRO A 343 7.91 9.47 -9.55
CA PRO A 343 6.59 8.85 -9.51
C PRO A 343 6.53 7.62 -10.42
N SER A 344 5.46 6.82 -10.28
CA SER A 344 5.24 5.66 -11.12
C SER A 344 5.21 6.05 -12.59
N ASN A 345 6.23 5.65 -13.34
CA ASN A 345 6.29 5.79 -14.79
C ASN A 345 6.08 4.46 -15.46
N LEU A 346 5.28 4.44 -16.52
CA LEU A 346 4.99 3.25 -17.32
C LEU A 346 6.08 3.05 -18.38
N TYR A 347 6.56 1.84 -18.50
CA TYR A 347 7.52 1.39 -19.51
C TYR A 347 6.98 0.16 -20.22
N VAL A 348 7.49 -0.09 -21.40
CA VAL A 348 7.29 -1.36 -22.13
C VAL A 348 8.64 -2.01 -22.41
N LEU A 349 8.68 -3.32 -22.18
CA LEU A 349 9.78 -4.22 -22.47
C LEU A 349 9.34 -5.24 -23.51
N ASP A 350 10.16 -5.44 -24.56
CA ASP A 350 9.98 -6.52 -25.53
C ASP A 350 10.60 -7.82 -24.97
N LEU A 351 9.77 -8.85 -24.77
CA LEU A 351 10.19 -10.16 -24.27
C LEU A 351 10.69 -11.10 -25.39
N GLY A 352 10.34 -10.80 -26.65
CA GLY A 352 10.59 -11.71 -27.79
C GLY A 352 12.05 -11.75 -28.27
N THR A 353 12.86 -10.74 -27.96
CA THR A 353 14.24 -10.60 -28.53
C THR A 353 15.36 -10.96 -27.55
N GLY A 354 15.04 -11.39 -26.33
CA GLY A 354 16.03 -11.77 -25.30
C GLY A 354 16.96 -10.64 -24.80
N ARG A 355 16.94 -9.49 -25.44
CA ARG A 355 17.65 -8.24 -25.08
C ARG A 355 16.74 -7.03 -25.26
N GLY A 356 15.48 -7.16 -24.84
CA GLY A 356 14.48 -6.13 -25.03
C GLY A 356 14.93 -4.78 -24.46
N ARG A 357 14.80 -3.72 -25.26
CA ARG A 357 15.05 -2.35 -24.81
C ARG A 357 13.87 -1.89 -23.97
N LEU A 358 14.16 -1.49 -22.73
CA LEU A 358 13.18 -0.83 -21.88
C LEU A 358 12.85 0.55 -22.46
N ARG A 359 11.59 0.80 -22.80
CA ARG A 359 11.13 2.03 -23.42
C ARG A 359 10.14 2.73 -22.53
N PRO A 360 10.41 4.00 -22.10
CA PRO A 360 9.46 4.79 -21.33
C PRO A 360 8.25 5.16 -22.18
N LEU A 361 7.05 5.05 -21.61
CA LEU A 361 5.80 5.52 -22.20
C LEU A 361 5.30 6.79 -21.53
N THR A 362 5.62 7.01 -20.26
CA THR A 362 5.18 8.18 -19.51
C THR A 362 6.32 8.89 -18.81
N GLN A 363 6.07 10.15 -18.48
CA GLN A 363 6.94 11.02 -17.71
C GLN A 363 6.04 11.80 -16.74
N ASN A 364 5.73 11.17 -15.61
CA ASN A 364 4.65 11.57 -14.72
C ASN A 364 5.06 12.63 -13.68
N LEU A 365 6.36 12.88 -13.48
CA LEU A 365 6.82 13.97 -12.61
C LEU A 365 6.37 15.31 -13.18
N SER A 366 5.85 16.17 -12.34
CA SER A 366 5.50 17.55 -12.70
C SER A 366 6.67 18.24 -13.44
N PRO A 367 6.43 18.86 -14.59
CA PRO A 367 7.48 19.59 -15.32
C PRO A 367 8.00 20.83 -14.58
N ASP A 368 7.26 21.29 -13.57
CA ASP A 368 7.64 22.43 -12.74
C ASP A 368 8.70 22.07 -11.69
N LEU A 369 8.89 20.78 -11.42
CA LEU A 369 9.83 20.27 -10.42
C LEU A 369 11.18 19.90 -11.05
N ASP A 370 12.26 20.43 -10.49
CA ASP A 370 13.59 19.92 -10.77
C ASP A 370 13.81 18.60 -9.99
N PRO A 371 14.07 17.47 -10.65
CA PRO A 371 14.35 16.20 -9.97
C PRO A 371 15.52 16.25 -8.98
N ALA A 372 16.47 17.18 -9.19
CA ALA A 372 17.60 17.40 -8.27
C ALA A 372 17.17 18.02 -6.92
N SER A 373 15.97 18.62 -6.85
CA SER A 373 15.38 19.17 -5.63
C SER A 373 14.66 18.12 -4.79
N LEU A 374 14.43 16.93 -5.33
CA LEU A 374 13.78 15.81 -4.63
C LEU A 374 14.82 15.00 -3.86
N VAL A 375 14.40 14.41 -2.73
CA VAL A 375 15.28 13.66 -1.86
C VAL A 375 15.02 12.16 -1.95
N GLU A 376 16.08 11.37 -1.81
CA GLU A 376 16.01 9.91 -1.77
C GLU A 376 15.70 9.43 -0.36
N ALA A 377 14.81 8.44 -0.23
CA ALA A 377 14.57 7.75 1.03
C ALA A 377 15.77 6.86 1.38
N GLN A 378 16.22 6.95 2.62
CA GLN A 378 17.23 6.08 3.19
C GLN A 378 16.56 5.09 4.14
N VAL A 379 16.73 3.79 3.92
CA VAL A 379 16.31 2.79 4.90
C VAL A 379 17.27 2.89 6.10
N VAL A 380 16.69 3.17 7.26
CA VAL A 380 17.43 3.32 8.53
C VAL A 380 16.84 2.38 9.58
N ARG A 381 17.64 2.10 10.60
CA ARG A 381 17.23 1.29 11.74
C ARG A 381 17.72 1.92 13.03
N PHE A 382 16.89 1.87 14.06
CA PHE A 382 17.26 2.34 15.39
C PHE A 382 16.68 1.42 16.47
N PRO A 383 17.31 1.34 17.66
CA PRO A 383 16.76 0.58 18.76
C PRO A 383 15.57 1.31 19.38
N SER A 384 14.51 0.57 19.69
CA SER A 384 13.42 1.03 20.52
C SER A 384 13.78 0.98 22.01
N TYR A 385 12.83 1.35 22.87
CA TYR A 385 13.00 1.42 24.33
C TYR A 385 13.39 0.07 24.97
N ASP A 386 13.02 -1.04 24.35
CA ASP A 386 13.27 -2.42 24.77
C ASP A 386 14.38 -3.13 23.96
N GLY A 387 15.06 -2.39 23.08
CA GLY A 387 16.14 -2.91 22.23
C GLY A 387 15.67 -3.51 20.91
N LEU A 388 14.33 -3.56 20.64
CA LEU A 388 13.80 -3.97 19.34
C LEU A 388 14.30 -3.03 18.25
N THR A 389 14.75 -3.58 17.14
CA THR A 389 15.18 -2.79 15.98
C THR A 389 13.97 -2.33 15.16
N ILE A 390 13.77 -1.02 15.05
CA ILE A 390 12.68 -0.40 14.29
C ILE A 390 13.20 0.04 12.92
N PRO A 391 12.72 -0.56 11.82
CA PRO A 391 13.03 -0.12 10.46
C PRO A 391 12.23 1.13 10.12
N SER A 392 12.82 2.03 9.32
CA SER A 392 12.17 3.30 8.94
C SER A 392 12.75 3.85 7.65
N LEU A 393 12.07 4.83 7.06
CA LEU A 393 12.55 5.56 5.89
C LEU A 393 12.86 7.01 6.29
N LEU A 394 14.10 7.42 6.12
CA LEU A 394 14.57 8.77 6.43
C LEU A 394 14.69 9.61 5.17
N TYR A 395 14.03 10.76 5.17
CA TYR A 395 14.11 11.79 4.13
C TYR A 395 14.78 13.02 4.73
N ARG A 396 16.02 13.31 4.28
CA ARG A 396 16.80 14.44 4.75
C ARG A 396 16.65 15.62 3.80
N PRO A 397 16.19 16.80 4.25
CA PRO A 397 16.07 17.96 3.39
C PRO A 397 17.44 18.47 2.93
N LEU A 398 17.49 19.01 1.72
CA LEU A 398 18.70 19.64 1.19
C LEU A 398 19.09 20.82 2.08
N GLY A 399 20.36 20.88 2.46
CA GLY A 399 20.88 21.97 3.30
C GLY A 399 20.80 21.74 4.81
N ALA A 400 20.20 20.65 5.30
CA ALA A 400 20.22 20.30 6.73
C ALA A 400 21.65 19.93 7.16
N THR A 401 22.19 20.65 8.15
CA THR A 401 23.56 20.45 8.70
C THR A 401 23.55 20.63 10.20
N ALA A 402 24.64 20.21 10.87
CA ALA A 402 24.80 20.42 12.31
C ALA A 402 24.78 21.91 12.71
N ALA A 403 25.22 22.80 11.81
CA ALA A 403 25.19 24.25 12.03
C ALA A 403 23.82 24.88 11.71
N ALA A 404 22.97 24.19 10.91
CA ALA A 404 21.64 24.63 10.53
C ALA A 404 20.65 23.47 10.80
N ARG A 405 20.33 23.27 12.09
CA ARG A 405 19.37 22.25 12.51
C ARG A 405 17.97 22.59 12.05
N VAL A 406 17.26 21.57 11.60
CA VAL A 406 15.92 21.69 11.03
C VAL A 406 14.88 20.94 11.87
N PRO A 407 13.59 21.35 11.80
CA PRO A 407 12.50 20.59 12.41
C PRO A 407 12.32 19.22 11.73
N ALA A 408 11.54 18.37 12.37
CA ALA A 408 11.21 17.07 11.81
C ALA A 408 9.73 16.70 11.96
N THR A 409 9.27 15.76 11.13
CA THR A 409 8.01 15.06 11.29
C THR A 409 8.24 13.55 11.32
N LEU A 410 7.53 12.87 12.20
CA LEU A 410 7.33 11.43 12.08
C LEU A 410 6.12 11.22 11.17
N TRP A 411 6.28 10.44 10.11
CA TRP A 411 5.20 9.99 9.25
C TRP A 411 4.80 8.58 9.66
N ILE A 412 3.53 8.39 10.04
CA ILE A 412 3.00 7.12 10.52
C ILE A 412 2.01 6.58 9.50
N HIS A 413 2.25 5.36 9.03
CA HIS A 413 1.36 4.68 8.09
C HIS A 413 0.05 4.23 8.74
N GLY A 414 -0.96 3.96 7.93
CA GLY A 414 -2.23 3.37 8.35
C GLY A 414 -2.12 1.84 8.56
N GLY A 415 -3.22 1.22 8.95
CA GLY A 415 -3.33 -0.20 9.23
C GLY A 415 -4.37 -0.47 10.32
N PRO A 416 -4.02 -1.14 11.43
CA PRO A 416 -2.69 -1.68 11.79
C PRO A 416 -2.14 -2.67 10.76
N GLY A 417 -0.88 -3.06 10.85
CA GLY A 417 -0.23 -3.98 9.91
C GLY A 417 0.20 -3.36 8.57
N GLY A 418 0.10 -2.03 8.39
CA GLY A 418 0.63 -1.34 7.20
C GLY A 418 2.15 -1.28 7.16
N GLN A 419 2.70 -0.59 6.13
CA GLN A 419 4.14 -0.40 5.96
C GLN A 419 4.44 0.89 5.20
N SER A 420 5.36 1.70 5.69
CA SER A 420 5.99 2.76 4.91
C SER A 420 7.00 2.15 3.95
N ARG A 421 6.75 2.23 2.64
CA ARG A 421 7.60 1.66 1.57
C ARG A 421 8.28 2.75 0.76
N VAL A 422 9.46 2.42 0.22
CA VAL A 422 10.18 3.31 -0.70
C VAL A 422 9.29 3.60 -1.91
N GLY A 423 9.08 4.86 -2.23
CA GLY A 423 8.25 5.31 -3.35
C GLY A 423 8.08 6.83 -3.34
N TYR A 424 7.56 7.37 -4.43
CA TYR A 424 7.25 8.79 -4.51
C TYR A 424 5.98 9.09 -3.70
N ASN A 425 6.13 10.01 -2.76
CA ASN A 425 5.00 10.57 -2.01
C ASN A 425 5.08 12.10 -2.12
N PRO A 426 4.11 12.76 -2.78
CA PRO A 426 4.16 14.21 -3.01
C PRO A 426 4.15 15.01 -1.72
N PHE A 427 3.41 14.57 -0.69
CA PHE A 427 3.37 15.25 0.61
C PHE A 427 4.72 15.16 1.34
N VAL A 428 5.32 13.96 1.39
CA VAL A 428 6.64 13.78 2.01
C VAL A 428 7.71 14.61 1.32
N GLN A 429 7.72 14.62 -0.02
CA GLN A 429 8.64 15.45 -0.80
C GLN A 429 8.39 16.96 -0.59
N TYR A 430 7.13 17.37 -0.52
CA TYR A 430 6.74 18.75 -0.27
C TYR A 430 7.22 19.24 1.11
N VAL A 431 6.92 18.51 2.16
CA VAL A 431 7.34 18.84 3.54
C VAL A 431 8.87 18.82 3.66
N THR A 432 9.53 17.85 3.02
CA THR A 432 11.00 17.80 3.01
C THR A 432 11.61 18.97 2.23
N ASN A 433 11.03 19.34 1.09
CA ASN A 433 11.47 20.52 0.31
C ASN A 433 11.34 21.82 1.11
N HIS A 434 10.41 21.88 2.06
CA HIS A 434 10.22 23.01 2.97
C HIS A 434 11.09 22.95 4.23
N GLY A 435 12.05 22.02 4.26
CA GLY A 435 13.11 21.98 5.27
C GLY A 435 12.81 21.15 6.50
N TYR A 436 11.86 20.24 6.45
CA TYR A 436 11.64 19.24 7.50
C TYR A 436 12.36 17.93 7.19
N VAL A 437 12.97 17.34 8.19
CA VAL A 437 13.29 15.91 8.13
C VAL A 437 11.98 15.14 8.23
N VAL A 438 11.77 14.14 7.36
CA VAL A 438 10.66 13.20 7.52
C VAL A 438 11.25 11.83 7.85
N LEU A 439 10.81 11.24 8.96
CA LEU A 439 11.10 9.86 9.33
C LEU A 439 9.79 9.08 9.24
N ALA A 440 9.65 8.28 8.19
CA ALA A 440 8.51 7.38 8.01
C ALA A 440 8.79 6.10 8.79
N VAL A 441 8.11 5.96 9.93
CA VAL A 441 8.38 4.90 10.91
C VAL A 441 7.60 3.64 10.52
N ASN A 442 8.28 2.48 10.53
CA ASN A 442 7.64 1.17 10.55
C ASN A 442 7.75 0.64 11.99
N ASN A 443 6.83 1.10 12.84
CA ASN A 443 6.75 0.66 14.23
C ASN A 443 6.47 -0.84 14.32
N ARG A 444 6.65 -1.45 15.50
CA ARG A 444 6.19 -2.82 15.74
C ARG A 444 4.74 -2.98 15.30
N GLY A 445 4.36 -4.15 14.79
CA GLY A 445 3.08 -4.36 14.13
C GLY A 445 3.07 -4.04 12.64
N SER A 446 4.16 -3.46 12.07
CA SER A 446 4.23 -3.21 10.62
C SER A 446 4.49 -4.50 9.86
N GLY A 447 3.73 -4.71 8.77
CA GLY A 447 3.93 -5.83 7.85
C GLY A 447 5.27 -5.77 7.09
N GLY A 448 5.68 -6.90 6.49
CA GLY A 448 6.87 -7.00 5.66
C GLY A 448 8.19 -7.15 6.41
N TYR A 449 8.15 -7.32 7.72
CA TYR A 449 9.33 -7.55 8.56
C TYR A 449 9.26 -8.87 9.33
N GLY A 450 8.42 -9.79 8.86
CA GLY A 450 8.19 -11.11 9.43
C GLY A 450 7.04 -11.14 10.43
N LYS A 451 6.43 -12.33 10.57
CA LYS A 451 5.24 -12.51 11.40
C LYS A 451 5.43 -12.20 12.88
N THR A 452 6.64 -12.42 13.41
CA THR A 452 6.95 -12.08 14.80
C THR A 452 6.89 -10.56 15.01
N PHE A 453 7.45 -9.78 14.08
CA PHE A 453 7.44 -8.32 14.15
C PHE A 453 6.01 -7.76 13.99
N ASP A 454 5.23 -8.33 13.09
CA ASP A 454 3.85 -7.94 12.78
C ASP A 454 2.91 -8.15 13.99
N LYS A 455 3.12 -9.19 14.81
CA LYS A 455 2.33 -9.48 16.02
C LYS A 455 2.69 -8.66 17.26
N LEU A 456 3.75 -7.86 17.25
CA LEU A 456 4.27 -7.24 18.47
C LEU A 456 3.37 -6.15 19.06
N ASP A 457 2.41 -5.64 18.33
CA ASP A 457 1.43 -4.67 18.80
C ASP A 457 0.04 -5.28 19.09
N ASP A 458 -0.18 -6.56 18.79
CA ASP A 458 -1.44 -7.25 19.11
C ASP A 458 -1.88 -6.95 20.55
N GLN A 459 -3.08 -6.39 20.72
CA GLN A 459 -3.66 -5.96 22.00
C GLN A 459 -2.77 -5.00 22.82
N ARG A 460 -1.79 -4.32 22.20
CA ARG A 460 -0.88 -3.34 22.80
C ARG A 460 -0.81 -2.03 22.00
N HIS A 461 -1.77 -1.83 21.13
CA HIS A 461 -1.89 -0.64 20.28
C HIS A 461 -2.01 0.65 21.10
N GLY A 462 -1.30 1.70 20.69
CA GLY A 462 -1.22 2.98 21.42
C GLY A 462 -0.38 2.92 22.69
N GLU A 463 0.32 1.83 22.91
CA GLU A 463 1.20 1.58 24.06
C GLU A 463 2.63 1.30 23.56
N ALA A 464 2.92 0.09 23.12
CA ALA A 464 4.26 -0.33 22.71
C ALA A 464 4.71 0.29 21.38
N ASP A 465 3.81 0.41 20.42
CA ASP A 465 4.02 1.07 19.13
C ASP A 465 4.16 2.60 19.28
N LEU A 466 3.42 3.22 20.23
CA LEU A 466 3.60 4.63 20.58
C LEU A 466 4.99 4.88 21.19
N ASP A 467 5.51 3.96 22.00
CA ASP A 467 6.85 4.09 22.58
C ASP A 467 7.96 3.90 21.52
N ASP A 468 7.68 3.21 20.40
CA ASP A 468 8.54 3.20 19.22
C ASP A 468 8.65 4.61 18.60
N LEU A 469 7.57 5.39 18.57
CA LEU A 469 7.61 6.78 18.09
C LEU A 469 8.43 7.68 19.00
N VAL A 470 8.35 7.47 20.32
CA VAL A 470 9.22 8.17 21.28
C VAL A 470 10.70 7.83 21.01
N SER A 471 10.98 6.56 20.73
CA SER A 471 12.33 6.09 20.38
C SER A 471 12.79 6.62 19.02
N ALA A 472 11.88 6.77 18.06
CA ALA A 472 12.16 7.43 16.78
C ALA A 472 12.61 8.89 16.96
N LYS A 473 11.97 9.64 17.87
CA LYS A 473 12.44 11.00 18.21
C LYS A 473 13.84 10.98 18.85
N ARG A 474 14.14 10.00 19.71
CA ARG A 474 15.50 9.83 20.29
C ARG A 474 16.53 9.54 19.20
N TYR A 475 16.17 8.70 18.21
CA TYR A 475 17.04 8.47 17.05
C TYR A 475 17.29 9.76 16.26
N LEU A 476 16.27 10.58 16.01
CA LEU A 476 16.45 11.87 15.32
C LEU A 476 17.49 12.76 16.05
N ALA A 477 17.57 12.71 17.38
CA ALA A 477 18.57 13.47 18.13
C ALA A 477 20.00 13.05 17.80
N THR A 478 20.24 11.80 17.43
CA THR A 478 21.57 11.29 17.07
C THR A 478 22.08 11.80 15.72
N LEU A 479 21.19 12.30 14.85
CA LEU A 479 21.54 12.74 13.51
C LEU A 479 22.31 14.07 13.47
N GLY A 480 22.32 14.81 14.56
CA GLY A 480 23.08 16.05 14.73
C GLY A 480 22.52 17.27 13.97
N TYR A 481 21.73 17.07 12.92
CA TYR A 481 21.13 18.15 12.09
C TYR A 481 19.63 18.34 12.33
N VAL A 482 19.04 17.63 13.29
CA VAL A 482 17.63 17.78 13.69
C VAL A 482 17.53 18.61 14.97
N ASP A 483 16.58 19.53 15.01
CA ASP A 483 16.15 20.20 16.22
C ASP A 483 15.03 19.40 16.86
N THR A 484 15.34 18.61 17.88
CA THR A 484 14.38 17.70 18.52
C THR A 484 13.36 18.37 19.41
N SER A 485 13.48 19.67 19.68
CA SER A 485 12.41 20.44 20.31
C SER A 485 11.24 20.70 19.32
N ARG A 486 11.49 20.55 18.02
CA ARG A 486 10.58 20.85 16.91
C ARG A 486 10.25 19.57 16.10
N VAL A 487 9.65 18.58 16.76
CA VAL A 487 9.24 17.32 16.12
C VAL A 487 7.73 17.16 16.22
N ALA A 488 7.05 17.06 15.09
CA ALA A 488 5.62 16.76 14.99
C ALA A 488 5.37 15.30 14.60
N VAL A 489 4.16 14.85 14.83
CA VAL A 489 3.65 13.54 14.36
C VAL A 489 2.57 13.79 13.32
N VAL A 490 2.62 13.06 12.21
CA VAL A 490 1.68 13.15 11.08
C VAL A 490 1.30 11.73 10.66
N GLY A 491 0.02 11.43 10.56
CA GLY A 491 -0.40 10.11 10.12
C GLY A 491 -1.85 10.05 9.69
N GLY A 492 -2.21 8.99 8.97
CA GLY A 492 -3.58 8.76 8.50
C GLY A 492 -4.15 7.43 8.98
N SER A 493 -5.47 7.36 9.20
CA SER A 493 -6.16 6.15 9.64
C SER A 493 -5.58 5.65 10.98
N TYR A 494 -5.05 4.45 11.05
CA TYR A 494 -4.32 3.98 12.23
C TYR A 494 -3.13 4.92 12.59
N GLY A 495 -2.39 5.43 11.60
CA GLY A 495 -1.36 6.44 11.83
C GLY A 495 -1.92 7.75 12.38
N GLY A 496 -3.16 8.10 12.04
CA GLY A 496 -3.92 9.19 12.64
C GLY A 496 -4.25 8.91 14.10
N TYR A 497 -4.67 7.68 14.42
CA TYR A 497 -4.81 7.24 15.80
C TYR A 497 -3.50 7.41 16.60
N LEU A 498 -2.38 6.92 16.09
CA LEU A 498 -1.09 7.07 16.76
C LEU A 498 -0.65 8.55 16.88
N THR A 499 -1.05 9.39 15.92
CA THR A 499 -0.87 10.85 16.02
C THR A 499 -1.68 11.42 17.19
N LEU A 500 -2.97 11.06 17.30
CA LEU A 500 -3.82 11.46 18.42
C LEU A 500 -3.29 10.91 19.75
N ALA A 501 -2.90 9.63 19.79
CA ALA A 501 -2.31 8.99 20.96
C ALA A 501 -1.01 9.70 21.41
N ALA A 502 -0.16 10.11 20.45
CA ALA A 502 1.08 10.82 20.73
C ALA A 502 0.85 12.17 21.43
N VAL A 503 -0.11 12.96 20.95
CA VAL A 503 -0.41 14.28 21.57
C VAL A 503 -1.26 14.17 22.83
N THR A 504 -1.93 13.02 23.05
CA THR A 504 -2.71 12.74 24.26
C THR A 504 -1.84 12.12 25.36
N PHE A 505 -1.15 11.02 25.06
CA PHE A 505 -0.48 10.21 26.09
C PHE A 505 1.01 10.53 26.23
N ARG A 506 1.58 11.34 25.33
CA ARG A 506 2.98 11.82 25.35
C ARG A 506 3.05 13.33 25.01
N PRO A 507 2.22 14.19 25.64
CA PRO A 507 2.09 15.60 25.25
C PRO A 507 3.38 16.40 25.43
N GLU A 508 4.31 15.95 26.26
CA GLU A 508 5.63 16.56 26.47
C GLU A 508 6.64 16.18 25.37
N VAL A 509 6.39 15.11 24.63
CA VAL A 509 7.36 14.57 23.66
C VAL A 509 7.27 15.32 22.34
N PHE A 510 6.10 15.52 21.79
CA PHE A 510 5.91 16.06 20.45
C PHE A 510 5.41 17.51 20.48
N ALA A 511 5.78 18.27 19.45
CA ALA A 511 5.43 19.70 19.36
C ALA A 511 4.01 19.93 18.83
N ALA A 512 3.52 19.07 17.95
CA ALA A 512 2.19 19.16 17.32
C ALA A 512 1.78 17.82 16.70
N GLY A 513 0.49 17.66 16.40
CA GLY A 513 -0.07 16.53 15.67
C GLY A 513 -0.84 16.96 14.44
N VAL A 514 -0.69 16.23 13.33
CA VAL A 514 -1.52 16.35 12.13
C VAL A 514 -2.20 15.00 11.89
N ASP A 515 -3.45 14.94 12.20
CA ASP A 515 -4.30 13.77 12.09
C ASP A 515 -5.09 13.78 10.78
N LEU A 516 -4.94 12.74 9.97
CA LEU A 516 -5.74 12.52 8.78
C LEU A 516 -6.69 11.35 9.07
N PHE A 517 -7.98 11.67 9.25
CA PHE A 517 -9.05 10.67 9.47
C PHE A 517 -8.68 9.56 10.48
N GLY A 518 -8.11 9.95 11.62
CA GLY A 518 -7.66 9.02 12.66
C GLY A 518 -8.76 8.58 13.61
N ILE A 519 -8.56 7.43 14.21
CA ILE A 519 -9.49 6.86 15.19
C ILE A 519 -9.29 7.54 16.55
N SER A 520 -10.34 8.16 17.07
CA SER A 520 -10.32 8.76 18.41
C SER A 520 -10.98 7.88 19.49
N ASN A 521 -11.85 6.94 19.08
CA ASN A 521 -12.63 6.07 19.97
C ASN A 521 -12.70 4.63 19.45
N TRP A 522 -11.80 3.79 19.90
CA TRP A 522 -11.73 2.39 19.51
C TRP A 522 -12.98 1.57 19.79
N VAL A 523 -13.67 1.85 20.91
CA VAL A 523 -14.90 1.14 21.26
C VAL A 523 -15.97 1.34 20.18
N ARG A 524 -16.14 2.58 19.70
CA ARG A 524 -17.06 2.89 18.60
C ARG A 524 -16.60 2.32 17.29
N THR A 525 -15.37 2.58 16.89
CA THR A 525 -14.83 2.17 15.59
C THR A 525 -14.98 0.67 15.38
N LEU A 526 -14.62 -0.16 16.37
CA LEU A 526 -14.76 -1.61 16.27
C LEU A 526 -16.22 -2.09 16.23
N ARG A 527 -17.16 -1.33 16.83
CA ARG A 527 -18.59 -1.64 16.74
C ARG A 527 -19.23 -1.19 15.43
N SER A 528 -18.65 -0.19 14.76
CA SER A 528 -19.19 0.45 13.55
C SER A 528 -18.40 0.12 12.29
N ILE A 529 -17.65 -0.97 12.28
CA ILE A 529 -16.94 -1.41 11.07
C ILE A 529 -17.92 -1.58 9.90
N PRO A 530 -17.52 -1.29 8.67
CA PRO A 530 -18.38 -1.47 7.50
C PRO A 530 -18.91 -2.91 7.41
N ALA A 531 -20.14 -3.09 6.96
CA ALA A 531 -20.77 -4.40 6.89
C ALA A 531 -19.95 -5.41 6.06
N TRP A 532 -19.29 -4.95 4.99
CA TRP A 532 -18.42 -5.80 4.15
C TRP A 532 -17.10 -6.22 4.81
N TRP A 533 -16.81 -5.77 6.05
CA TRP A 533 -15.72 -6.29 6.88
C TRP A 533 -16.19 -7.38 7.85
N GLU A 534 -17.43 -7.84 7.76
CA GLU A 534 -17.95 -8.86 8.68
C GLU A 534 -17.10 -10.13 8.70
N SER A 535 -16.65 -10.60 7.53
CA SER A 535 -15.75 -11.76 7.41
C SER A 535 -14.39 -11.53 8.08
N PHE A 536 -13.97 -10.28 8.27
CA PHE A 536 -12.72 -9.88 8.91
C PHE A 536 -12.92 -9.44 10.37
N ARG A 537 -14.15 -9.24 10.84
CA ARG A 537 -14.46 -8.75 12.20
C ARG A 537 -13.72 -9.55 13.28
N LYS A 538 -13.75 -10.88 13.18
CA LYS A 538 -13.14 -11.75 14.18
C LYS A 538 -11.63 -11.59 14.23
N ALA A 539 -10.99 -11.46 13.08
CA ALA A 539 -9.56 -11.20 12.98
C ALA A 539 -9.20 -9.83 13.58
N LEU A 540 -9.98 -8.79 13.27
CA LEU A 540 -9.78 -7.46 13.82
C LEU A 540 -9.97 -7.44 15.35
N TYR A 541 -10.94 -8.20 15.89
CA TYR A 541 -11.14 -8.31 17.34
C TYR A 541 -10.03 -9.11 18.03
N SER A 542 -9.45 -10.10 17.35
CA SER A 542 -8.28 -10.84 17.86
C SER A 542 -7.07 -9.93 18.04
N GLU A 543 -6.85 -9.03 17.11
CA GLU A 543 -5.75 -8.07 17.11
C GLU A 543 -6.01 -6.90 18.08
N MET A 544 -7.16 -6.23 17.92
CA MET A 544 -7.47 -5.01 18.66
C MET A 544 -8.13 -5.26 20.03
N GLY A 545 -8.84 -6.38 20.18
CA GLY A 545 -9.70 -6.70 21.31
C GLY A 545 -11.20 -6.59 20.99
N ASP A 546 -12.03 -7.32 21.74
CA ASP A 546 -13.49 -7.30 21.58
C ASP A 546 -14.10 -6.09 22.32
N PRO A 547 -14.72 -5.11 21.61
CA PRO A 547 -15.34 -3.95 22.22
C PRO A 547 -16.58 -4.27 23.06
N ASN A 548 -17.11 -5.49 22.97
CA ASN A 548 -18.29 -5.95 23.71
C ASN A 548 -17.93 -6.81 24.93
N GLY A 549 -16.66 -7.19 25.07
CA GLY A 549 -16.12 -8.02 26.14
C GLY A 549 -15.28 -7.23 27.15
N ALA A 550 -14.43 -7.96 27.87
CA ALA A 550 -13.51 -7.39 28.87
C ALA A 550 -12.50 -6.41 28.26
N ASP A 551 -12.15 -6.57 27.00
CA ASP A 551 -11.20 -5.70 26.29
C ASP A 551 -11.73 -4.27 26.14
N SER A 552 -13.04 -4.05 26.29
CA SER A 552 -13.64 -2.71 26.22
C SER A 552 -12.99 -1.74 27.21
N VAL A 553 -12.51 -2.20 28.36
CA VAL A 553 -11.81 -1.39 29.36
C VAL A 553 -10.47 -0.88 28.80
N ARG A 554 -9.69 -1.77 28.16
CA ARG A 554 -8.42 -1.40 27.51
C ARG A 554 -8.68 -0.47 26.33
N LEU A 555 -9.66 -0.82 25.47
CA LEU A 555 -10.03 0.01 24.32
C LEU A 555 -10.47 1.41 24.71
N TYR A 556 -11.19 1.56 25.83
CA TYR A 556 -11.52 2.87 26.39
C TYR A 556 -10.25 3.62 26.83
N ARG A 557 -9.35 2.95 27.56
CA ARG A 557 -8.10 3.53 28.07
C ARG A 557 -7.18 4.04 26.97
N ILE A 558 -7.08 3.33 25.83
CA ILE A 558 -6.21 3.71 24.71
C ILE A 558 -6.90 4.66 23.71
N SER A 559 -8.16 5.02 23.92
CA SER A 559 -8.91 5.92 23.04
C SER A 559 -8.65 7.38 23.39
N PRO A 560 -7.99 8.17 22.51
CA PRO A 560 -7.65 9.57 22.79
C PRO A 560 -8.84 10.46 23.17
N LEU A 561 -10.03 10.18 22.64
CA LEU A 561 -11.23 10.96 22.91
C LEU A 561 -11.56 11.05 24.40
N PHE A 562 -11.36 9.96 25.15
CA PHE A 562 -11.70 9.93 26.59
C PHE A 562 -10.65 10.60 27.47
N HIS A 563 -9.52 11.00 26.88
CA HIS A 563 -8.39 11.66 27.52
C HIS A 563 -8.03 12.98 26.82
N ALA A 564 -8.98 13.57 26.10
CA ALA A 564 -8.76 14.78 25.31
C ALA A 564 -8.34 16.00 26.17
N ASP A 565 -8.58 15.95 27.50
CA ASP A 565 -8.10 16.95 28.46
C ASP A 565 -6.57 16.91 28.66
N GLU A 566 -5.89 15.86 28.28
CA GLU A 566 -4.43 15.78 28.29
C GLU A 566 -3.78 16.38 27.04
N ILE A 567 -4.56 16.65 25.99
CA ILE A 567 -4.05 17.24 24.75
C ILE A 567 -3.69 18.71 24.98
N ARG A 568 -2.40 18.99 25.10
CA ARG A 568 -1.85 20.34 25.33
C ARG A 568 -1.16 20.91 24.10
N ARG A 569 -0.94 20.10 23.07
CA ARG A 569 -0.23 20.48 21.86
C ARG A 569 -1.21 20.83 20.74
N PRO A 570 -0.84 21.74 19.85
CA PRO A 570 -1.66 22.03 18.68
C PRO A 570 -1.97 20.79 17.87
N LEU A 571 -3.22 20.64 17.45
CA LEU A 571 -3.73 19.53 16.67
C LEU A 571 -4.41 20.07 15.40
N LEU A 572 -4.07 19.50 14.25
CA LEU A 572 -4.82 19.65 13.00
C LEU A 572 -5.50 18.31 12.70
N VAL A 573 -6.81 18.37 12.37
CA VAL A 573 -7.60 17.20 11.96
C VAL A 573 -8.14 17.44 10.55
N LEU A 574 -7.94 16.45 9.66
CA LEU A 574 -8.40 16.46 8.27
C LEU A 574 -9.29 15.23 8.04
N GLN A 575 -10.55 15.41 7.62
CA GLN A 575 -11.55 14.34 7.56
C GLN A 575 -12.37 14.37 6.27
N GLY A 576 -12.59 13.20 5.67
CA GLY A 576 -13.62 13.00 4.64
C GLY A 576 -15.00 12.81 5.25
N ALA A 577 -16.01 13.52 4.74
CA ALA A 577 -17.36 13.45 5.30
C ALA A 577 -18.06 12.10 5.06
N ASN A 578 -17.66 11.39 3.99
CA ASN A 578 -18.26 10.12 3.57
C ASN A 578 -17.42 8.90 3.98
N ASP A 579 -16.49 9.07 4.91
CA ASP A 579 -15.59 8.00 5.37
C ASP A 579 -16.38 6.86 6.02
N PRO A 580 -16.40 5.64 5.43
CA PRO A 580 -17.13 4.51 5.97
C PRO A 580 -16.34 3.69 6.99
N ARG A 581 -15.01 3.93 7.11
CA ARG A 581 -14.11 3.18 7.98
C ARG A 581 -13.88 3.89 9.31
N VAL A 582 -13.55 5.18 9.24
CA VAL A 582 -13.41 6.07 10.40
C VAL A 582 -14.45 7.16 10.28
N LEU A 583 -15.55 6.97 10.98
CA LEU A 583 -16.69 7.84 10.86
C LEU A 583 -16.33 9.29 11.24
N LYS A 584 -16.85 10.26 10.49
CA LYS A 584 -16.63 11.70 10.74
C LYS A 584 -16.83 12.11 12.20
N VAL A 585 -17.73 11.45 12.92
CA VAL A 585 -17.97 11.70 14.35
C VAL A 585 -16.73 11.48 15.23
N GLU A 586 -15.77 10.66 14.79
CA GLU A 586 -14.49 10.48 15.49
C GLU A 586 -13.72 11.80 15.55
N SER A 587 -13.60 12.46 14.39
CA SER A 587 -12.94 13.75 14.24
C SER A 587 -13.75 14.89 14.87
N ASP A 588 -15.07 14.92 14.69
CA ASP A 588 -15.93 15.96 15.28
C ASP A 588 -15.76 16.02 16.82
N GLN A 589 -15.81 14.86 17.46
CA GLN A 589 -15.80 14.79 18.92
C GLN A 589 -14.43 15.10 19.54
N ILE A 590 -13.32 14.64 18.93
CA ILE A 590 -12.00 14.95 19.46
C ILE A 590 -11.69 16.45 19.31
N VAL A 591 -12.04 17.05 18.18
CA VAL A 591 -11.86 18.50 17.94
C VAL A 591 -12.68 19.32 18.93
N GLU A 592 -13.96 18.96 19.13
CA GLU A 592 -14.82 19.64 20.09
C GLU A 592 -14.27 19.50 21.52
N ALA A 593 -13.83 18.31 21.91
CA ALA A 593 -13.29 18.06 23.25
C ALA A 593 -12.04 18.90 23.53
N VAL A 594 -11.11 18.98 22.57
CA VAL A 594 -9.90 19.82 22.69
C VAL A 594 -10.26 21.30 22.79
N ARG A 595 -11.16 21.79 21.93
CA ARG A 595 -11.58 23.21 21.91
C ARG A 595 -12.29 23.62 23.20
N ARG A 596 -13.15 22.77 23.75
CA ARG A 596 -13.86 23.04 25.04
C ARG A 596 -12.90 23.27 26.22
N ARG A 597 -11.69 22.73 26.14
CA ARG A 597 -10.62 22.90 27.15
C ARG A 597 -9.71 24.09 26.86
N GLY A 598 -9.99 24.86 25.80
CA GLY A 598 -9.16 25.98 25.38
C GLY A 598 -7.91 25.56 24.58
N GLY A 599 -7.81 24.29 24.21
CA GLY A 599 -6.73 23.77 23.36
C GLY A 599 -6.86 24.23 21.91
N VAL A 600 -5.75 24.17 21.19
CA VAL A 600 -5.69 24.51 19.75
C VAL A 600 -6.05 23.27 18.94
N ALA A 601 -7.19 23.29 18.26
CA ALA A 601 -7.58 22.27 17.28
C ALA A 601 -8.08 22.96 15.99
N GLU A 602 -7.32 22.83 14.92
CA GLU A 602 -7.73 23.22 13.57
C GLU A 602 -8.43 22.03 12.91
N TYR A 603 -9.46 22.28 12.09
CA TYR A 603 -10.29 21.19 11.54
C TYR A 603 -10.78 21.53 10.15
N VAL A 604 -10.51 20.61 9.19
CA VAL A 604 -10.97 20.71 7.80
C VAL A 604 -11.75 19.45 7.45
N VAL A 605 -12.97 19.62 6.94
CA VAL A 605 -13.83 18.53 6.46
C VAL A 605 -13.96 18.65 4.95
N PHE A 606 -13.75 17.55 4.24
CA PHE A 606 -13.93 17.43 2.80
C PHE A 606 -15.27 16.74 2.51
N PRO A 607 -16.31 17.48 2.07
CA PRO A 607 -17.68 16.96 2.00
C PRO A 607 -17.87 15.86 0.93
N ASN A 608 -16.94 15.77 -0.02
CA ASN A 608 -16.99 14.87 -1.16
C ASN A 608 -15.83 13.85 -1.19
N GLU A 609 -15.26 13.54 0.00
CA GLU A 609 -14.21 12.53 0.17
C GLU A 609 -14.62 11.48 1.21
N GLY A 610 -14.03 10.29 1.08
CA GLY A 610 -14.16 9.18 2.00
C GLY A 610 -12.90 8.95 2.86
N HIS A 611 -12.49 7.67 3.01
CA HIS A 611 -11.29 7.27 3.74
C HIS A 611 -10.04 7.49 2.88
N GLY A 612 -9.49 8.69 2.92
CA GLY A 612 -8.44 9.20 2.03
C GLY A 612 -9.00 10.22 1.03
N PHE A 613 -8.12 11.05 0.51
CA PHE A 613 -8.50 12.10 -0.44
C PHE A 613 -8.04 11.70 -1.83
N ILE A 614 -8.99 11.55 -2.76
CA ILE A 614 -8.71 11.12 -4.14
C ILE A 614 -8.72 12.27 -5.14
N LYS A 615 -9.33 13.42 -4.77
CA LYS A 615 -9.37 14.60 -5.63
C LYS A 615 -8.13 15.46 -5.40
N LYS A 616 -7.44 15.85 -6.47
CA LYS A 616 -6.22 16.68 -6.37
C LYS A 616 -6.46 17.99 -5.64
N GLU A 617 -7.59 18.65 -5.86
CA GLU A 617 -7.94 19.92 -5.19
C GLU A 617 -8.03 19.76 -3.67
N ASN A 618 -8.59 18.64 -3.20
CA ASN A 618 -8.71 18.33 -1.78
C ASN A 618 -7.33 17.96 -1.19
N ASN A 619 -6.52 17.18 -1.90
CA ASN A 619 -5.14 16.88 -1.52
C ASN A 619 -4.29 18.16 -1.43
N ILE A 620 -4.42 19.08 -2.42
CA ILE A 620 -3.74 20.38 -2.40
C ILE A 620 -4.14 21.16 -1.15
N THR A 621 -5.42 21.25 -0.86
CA THR A 621 -5.93 21.93 0.34
C THR A 621 -5.42 21.28 1.62
N ALA A 622 -5.52 19.95 1.73
CA ALA A 622 -5.07 19.19 2.90
C ALA A 622 -3.56 19.38 3.17
N TYR A 623 -2.74 19.22 2.13
CA TYR A 623 -1.29 19.27 2.28
C TYR A 623 -0.76 20.69 2.50
N ARG A 624 -1.41 21.71 1.89
CA ARG A 624 -1.13 23.12 2.16
C ARG A 624 -1.43 23.44 3.62
N THR A 625 -2.64 23.12 4.08
CA THR A 625 -3.05 23.35 5.47
C THR A 625 -2.13 22.63 6.46
N ALA A 626 -1.72 21.40 6.14
CA ALA A 626 -0.80 20.66 6.99
C ALA A 626 0.58 21.34 7.09
N LEU A 627 1.15 21.82 5.98
CA LEU A 627 2.43 22.53 6.03
C LEU A 627 2.31 23.89 6.73
N GLU A 628 1.28 24.68 6.45
CA GLU A 628 1.02 25.95 7.13
C GLU A 628 0.88 25.78 8.63
N PHE A 629 0.17 24.72 9.07
CA PHE A 629 0.05 24.36 10.47
C PHE A 629 1.41 23.98 11.08
N LEU A 630 2.19 23.14 10.39
CA LEU A 630 3.53 22.75 10.82
C LEU A 630 4.46 23.97 10.90
N ASP A 631 4.45 24.85 9.90
CA ASP A 631 5.27 26.06 9.90
C ASP A 631 4.87 27.01 11.06
N LYS A 632 3.59 27.14 11.36
CA LYS A 632 3.07 27.98 12.45
C LYS A 632 3.45 27.44 13.83
N TYR A 633 3.29 26.16 14.09
CA TYR A 633 3.37 25.61 15.44
C TYR A 633 4.67 24.82 15.73
N VAL A 634 5.42 24.47 14.71
CA VAL A 634 6.65 23.67 14.84
C VAL A 634 7.88 24.45 14.39
N LYS A 635 7.82 25.13 13.23
CA LYS A 635 8.99 25.80 12.68
C LYS A 635 9.17 27.21 13.21
N ALA A 636 8.07 27.98 13.34
CA ALA A 636 8.10 29.37 13.83
C ALA A 636 8.13 29.47 15.37
N ALA A 637 7.87 28.37 16.10
CA ALA A 637 7.93 28.37 17.56
C ALA A 637 9.37 28.70 18.01
N SER A 638 9.65 29.98 18.18
CA SER A 638 10.78 30.42 19.00
C SER A 638 10.46 30.02 20.44
N HIS A 639 11.18 29.04 20.96
CA HIS A 639 11.08 28.74 22.39
C HIS A 639 11.62 29.92 23.18
N PRO A 640 10.89 30.38 24.24
CA PRO A 640 11.43 31.30 25.21
C PRO A 640 12.60 30.66 25.98
#